data_59b9d04deeb877deba0132c1d35a708b
#
_entry.id   59b9d04deeb877deba0132c1d35a708b
#
_cell.length_a   1.000
_cell.length_b   1.000
_cell.length_c   1.000
_cell.angle_alpha   90.00
_cell.angle_beta   90.00
_cell.angle_gamma   90.00
#
_symmetry.space_group_name_H-M   'P 1'
#
loop_
_entity.id
_entity.type
_entity.pdbx_description
1 polymer ?
#
loop_
_entity_poly.entity_id
_entity_poly.type
_entity_poly.pdbx_seq_one_letter_code
_entity_poly.pdbx_strand_id
1 'polypeptide(L)'
;MEFVNLYIQSEYTLLSSTVKLNNDFGKILSQDAITSCAICDTNSMYGAIKFYNLCKAHNIKPIIGLKLNLKNNYSYDNNVLLYAKDNTGYVNLMKLSSYAKTNKVVTIEDLSKYSQGVLCILPASESEACKLFLSGKYDSFTKEYNKYKMFEDLYIGLDLQGVSKHSEIEEFYSKKTMFNFSFVGLHRVNYMSDEEFDAFKLLRCVDLNSSSYTPINNEEFWGYCHQNELLNEFRKYPELILATKEIANKCNVEIEFGKYKLPKYSNEITDTKKYLHDLCVFGLKRRLEKTGNLDNTNMYLARLNKELNVINKMGFNDYFLIVYDFIKWSKKNGILVGPGRGSGPSSLACYCLGITEIDPIKYDLLFERFLSEERITMPDIDTDFPDNKRDEVIKYVFNRYGAMKVAHISTFGTYGPKGALRDIARVKKIPDLFINELLKIVNNFSSIKDVEENDMFIRLINENSNLKEAVKLAKIIEGIPRNISTHAAGVIMTEEDLVNYTPLQPGMNGLYQTQYEASDLEKLGLLKMDFLGIRNLSIIEEVIEEIKRNENIVIDVNKIPLDDKKTFELISRGETEGIFQFESGGMRNVLTKYKPDNILHLAYVNALYRPGPMEMIPEFIECKFGRKNVSYLHDDLKEILAPTYGVIVFQEQIMLIAQKFAGYTLGEADILRRAVSKKKKEVLERERIKFVEKSGLLGYDSKVSNHIYDYIVKFANYGFNKSHAVVYSILGYQMAYLKTHYYKYFMANMMSSGINSVNLMRQYISSCKKHGIATLPPSINYSTNRFETYKRKNRSGQEVDVIYYPLIGINNVGGVIVKDILEERMGNGLFKDFEDFVSRTKKIVNKRVATYLIYSGALDDFGLTRKAMVDKYEEVLMRSDYGILKDQLNEIEYPTEEYAFDEMSNYELDALGLNIKYNFLLKYASVKKKYNCLNISELKVSSRSNILCVIRRLKTIKTKNNDEMAFLELGDGENIVDGVIFPKVYQNIKQILQENEIYVLKGSLEVRNDKKQVIIENAFRL
;
A
#
# COMPACT_ATOMS: atom_id res chain seq x y z
N MET A 1 37.35 33.63 5.25
CA MET A 1 37.62 32.18 5.04
C MET A 1 36.34 31.43 5.25
N GLU A 2 36.07 30.37 4.50
CA GLU A 2 34.88 29.51 4.66
C GLU A 2 35.36 28.08 4.85
N PHE A 3 34.88 27.40 5.87
CA PHE A 3 35.05 25.95 6.01
C PHE A 3 33.89 25.24 5.30
N VAL A 4 34.17 24.54 4.22
CA VAL A 4 33.15 23.73 3.54
C VAL A 4 33.04 22.39 4.25
N ASN A 5 31.90 22.12 4.89
CA ASN A 5 31.71 20.84 5.54
C ASN A 5 31.52 19.72 4.48
N LEU A 6 32.51 18.82 4.45
CA LEU A 6 32.55 17.71 3.49
C LEU A 6 31.95 16.41 4.05
N TYR A 7 31.63 16.33 5.36
CA TYR A 7 31.22 15.09 5.97
C TYR A 7 29.88 15.19 6.73
N ILE A 8 28.79 15.46 5.98
CA ILE A 8 27.44 15.46 6.54
C ILE A 8 26.73 14.19 6.11
N GLN A 9 26.19 13.46 7.07
CA GLN A 9 25.34 12.29 6.87
C GLN A 9 23.88 12.68 7.11
N SER A 10 23.03 12.38 6.15
CA SER A 10 21.61 12.73 6.25
C SER A 10 20.76 11.62 6.91
N GLU A 11 19.48 11.91 7.12
CA GLU A 11 18.44 10.96 7.52
C GLU A 11 18.42 9.67 6.67
N TYR A 12 19.04 9.70 5.50
CA TYR A 12 19.17 8.57 4.57
C TYR A 12 20.38 7.66 4.88
N THR A 13 21.26 8.04 5.82
CA THR A 13 22.08 7.08 6.54
C THR A 13 21.21 6.45 7.63
N LEU A 14 20.40 5.46 7.23
CA LEU A 14 19.29 4.93 8.00
C LEU A 14 19.67 4.60 9.44
N LEU A 15 18.84 5.04 10.39
CA LEU A 15 19.00 4.84 11.85
C LEU A 15 20.34 5.31 12.42
N SER A 16 21.07 6.16 11.69
CA SER A 16 22.41 6.62 12.07
C SER A 16 22.61 8.13 11.86
N SER A 17 21.55 8.87 11.56
CA SER A 17 21.55 10.34 11.52
C SER A 17 20.14 10.89 11.74
N THR A 18 20.05 12.09 12.34
CA THR A 18 18.83 12.88 12.50
C THR A 18 18.77 14.09 11.56
N VAL A 19 19.80 14.33 10.75
CA VAL A 19 19.88 15.47 9.83
C VAL A 19 18.83 15.33 8.72
N LYS A 20 17.73 16.09 8.83
CA LYS A 20 16.62 16.07 7.85
C LYS A 20 16.94 16.99 6.68
N LEU A 21 16.87 16.46 5.45
CA LEU A 21 17.00 17.25 4.22
C LEU A 21 15.70 18.02 3.93
N ASN A 22 15.46 19.06 4.70
CA ASN A 22 14.26 19.90 4.62
C ASN A 22 14.62 21.40 4.53
N ASN A 23 13.61 22.24 4.39
CA ASN A 23 13.80 23.68 4.25
C ASN A 23 14.47 24.32 5.48
N ASP A 24 14.31 23.75 6.68
CA ASP A 24 14.94 24.30 7.89
C ASP A 24 16.45 24.04 7.90
N PHE A 25 16.90 22.88 7.43
CA PHE A 25 18.32 22.62 7.20
C PHE A 25 18.90 23.63 6.18
N GLY A 26 18.22 23.86 5.07
CA GLY A 26 18.65 24.87 4.08
C GLY A 26 18.70 26.28 4.64
N LYS A 27 17.80 26.69 5.52
CA LYS A 27 17.83 27.99 6.20
C LYS A 27 19.04 28.12 7.13
N ILE A 28 19.36 27.06 7.91
CA ILE A 28 20.53 27.06 8.81
C ILE A 28 21.81 27.29 8.00
N LEU A 29 22.00 26.55 6.90
CA LEU A 29 23.14 26.72 6.01
C LEU A 29 23.20 28.15 5.43
N SER A 30 22.08 28.73 5.06
CA SER A 30 22.00 30.11 4.54
C SER A 30 22.31 31.14 5.61
N GLN A 31 21.87 30.94 6.84
CA GLN A 31 22.18 31.82 7.98
C GLN A 31 23.67 31.83 8.32
N ASP A 32 24.34 30.71 8.14
CA ASP A 32 25.78 30.56 8.31
C ASP A 32 26.58 31.04 7.09
N ALA A 33 25.93 31.64 6.09
CA ALA A 33 26.54 32.13 4.85
C ALA A 33 27.36 31.05 4.11
N ILE A 34 26.93 29.80 4.20
CA ILE A 34 27.55 28.67 3.50
C ILE A 34 27.32 28.80 2.00
N THR A 35 28.41 28.77 1.22
CA THR A 35 28.35 28.83 -0.25
C THR A 35 28.39 27.44 -0.91
N SER A 36 28.92 26.44 -0.22
CA SER A 36 29.04 25.05 -0.70
C SER A 36 28.87 24.07 0.47
N CYS A 37 28.19 22.96 0.23
CA CYS A 37 27.96 21.96 1.25
C CYS A 37 27.97 20.55 0.61
N ALA A 38 28.44 19.53 1.34
CA ALA A 38 28.48 18.17 0.88
C ALA A 38 27.55 17.27 1.67
N ILE A 39 27.01 16.26 0.98
CA ILE A 39 26.37 15.09 1.59
C ILE A 39 27.25 13.87 1.38
N CYS A 40 27.35 12.99 2.38
CA CYS A 40 28.17 11.79 2.31
C CYS A 40 27.55 10.62 3.11
N ASP A 41 26.42 10.09 2.62
CA ASP A 41 25.70 8.98 3.26
C ASP A 41 26.46 7.66 3.11
N THR A 42 26.22 6.71 4.03
CA THR A 42 26.96 5.45 4.11
C THR A 42 26.38 4.40 3.12
N ASN A 43 27.24 3.91 2.22
CA ASN A 43 26.95 2.85 1.23
C ASN A 43 25.71 3.10 0.37
N SER A 44 25.16 4.31 0.36
CA SER A 44 23.93 4.65 -0.36
C SER A 44 23.89 6.12 -0.78
N MET A 45 23.10 6.38 -1.80
CA MET A 45 22.91 7.74 -2.33
C MET A 45 21.42 8.16 -2.28
N TYR A 46 20.64 7.61 -1.37
CA TYR A 46 19.18 7.82 -1.29
C TYR A 46 18.78 9.31 -1.26
N GLY A 47 19.51 10.13 -0.52
CA GLY A 47 19.25 11.55 -0.33
C GLY A 47 19.83 12.47 -1.39
N ALA A 48 20.62 11.97 -2.35
CA ALA A 48 21.42 12.81 -3.24
C ALA A 48 20.59 13.82 -4.07
N ILE A 49 19.50 13.40 -4.67
CA ILE A 49 18.62 14.28 -5.48
C ILE A 49 17.90 15.31 -4.60
N LYS A 50 17.39 14.87 -3.45
CA LYS A 50 16.72 15.75 -2.49
C LYS A 50 17.66 16.82 -1.97
N PHE A 51 18.89 16.43 -1.61
CA PHE A 51 19.95 17.35 -1.19
C PHE A 51 20.33 18.33 -2.30
N TYR A 52 20.56 17.83 -3.52
CA TYR A 52 20.89 18.68 -4.67
C TYR A 52 19.83 19.77 -4.89
N ASN A 53 18.56 19.40 -4.92
CA ASN A 53 17.46 20.34 -5.08
C ASN A 53 17.34 21.34 -3.92
N LEU A 54 17.56 20.88 -2.69
CA LEU A 54 17.55 21.74 -1.51
C LEU A 54 18.66 22.80 -1.58
N CYS A 55 19.88 22.39 -1.88
CA CYS A 55 21.01 23.32 -2.01
C CYS A 55 20.75 24.35 -3.12
N LYS A 56 20.29 23.93 -4.29
CA LYS A 56 19.96 24.84 -5.40
C LYS A 56 18.87 25.84 -5.02
N ALA A 57 17.85 25.41 -4.26
CA ALA A 57 16.77 26.29 -3.79
C ALA A 57 17.26 27.39 -2.83
N HIS A 58 18.37 27.14 -2.12
CA HIS A 58 19.00 28.07 -1.20
C HIS A 58 20.25 28.75 -1.77
N ASN A 59 20.53 28.64 -3.08
CA ASN A 59 21.75 29.18 -3.74
C ASN A 59 23.06 28.64 -3.16
N ILE A 60 23.07 27.41 -2.68
CA ILE A 60 24.24 26.72 -2.14
C ILE A 60 24.72 25.73 -3.21
N LYS A 61 26.05 25.63 -3.41
CA LYS A 61 26.64 24.64 -4.32
C LYS A 61 26.60 23.25 -3.69
N PRO A 62 25.88 22.28 -4.28
CA PRO A 62 25.82 20.90 -3.77
C PRO A 62 27.10 20.14 -4.15
N ILE A 63 27.66 19.41 -3.21
CA ILE A 63 28.76 18.46 -3.42
C ILE A 63 28.22 17.07 -3.09
N ILE A 64 28.21 16.19 -4.10
CA ILE A 64 27.68 14.83 -3.93
C ILE A 64 28.83 13.88 -3.58
N GLY A 65 28.73 13.29 -2.41
CA GLY A 65 29.67 12.31 -1.90
C GLY A 65 29.00 10.99 -1.52
N LEU A 66 29.86 10.02 -1.22
CA LEU A 66 29.49 8.66 -0.80
C LEU A 66 30.54 8.15 0.19
N LYS A 67 30.13 7.82 1.41
CA LYS A 67 30.96 7.03 2.33
C LYS A 67 30.84 5.55 2.00
N LEU A 68 31.97 4.89 1.76
CA LEU A 68 32.01 3.45 1.54
C LEU A 68 32.74 2.74 2.68
N ASN A 69 32.12 1.67 3.14
CA ASN A 69 32.74 0.69 4.03
C ASN A 69 33.47 -0.32 3.16
N LEU A 70 34.79 -0.40 3.29
CA LEU A 70 35.63 -1.32 2.53
C LEU A 70 35.95 -2.58 3.37
N LYS A 71 36.35 -3.63 2.69
CA LYS A 71 36.92 -4.80 3.35
C LYS A 71 38.17 -4.38 4.11
N ASN A 72 38.24 -4.72 5.37
CA ASN A 72 39.45 -4.56 6.18
C ASN A 72 40.40 -5.75 6.02
N ASN A 73 41.70 -5.47 6.04
CA ASN A 73 42.76 -6.48 6.04
C ASN A 73 43.41 -6.65 7.42
N TYR A 74 43.18 -5.68 8.29
CA TYR A 74 43.62 -5.62 9.67
C TYR A 74 42.40 -5.35 10.56
N SER A 75 42.48 -5.45 11.85
CA SER A 75 41.33 -5.31 12.76
C SER A 75 40.86 -3.85 12.96
N TYR A 76 40.92 -3.02 11.94
CA TYR A 76 40.48 -1.62 11.97
C TYR A 76 39.31 -1.39 11.02
N ASP A 77 38.45 -0.42 11.31
CA ASP A 77 37.46 0.07 10.35
C ASP A 77 38.18 0.60 9.10
N ASN A 78 37.61 0.35 7.95
CA ASN A 78 38.18 0.78 6.68
C ASN A 78 37.12 1.52 5.85
N ASN A 79 37.00 2.83 6.10
CA ASN A 79 36.03 3.68 5.45
C ASN A 79 36.74 4.71 4.58
N VAL A 80 36.13 5.06 3.45
CA VAL A 80 36.60 6.14 2.56
C VAL A 80 35.44 7.07 2.23
N LEU A 81 35.74 8.37 2.05
CA LEU A 81 34.79 9.35 1.56
C LEU A 81 35.15 9.67 0.11
N LEU A 82 34.20 9.53 -0.79
CA LEU A 82 34.35 9.71 -2.22
C LEU A 82 33.43 10.85 -2.67
N TYR A 83 33.96 11.76 -3.52
CA TYR A 83 33.20 12.89 -4.02
C TYR A 83 33.29 12.96 -5.54
N ALA A 84 32.17 13.26 -6.18
CA ALA A 84 32.11 13.44 -7.63
C ALA A 84 32.66 14.80 -8.02
N LYS A 85 33.70 14.82 -8.88
CA LYS A 85 34.25 16.05 -9.47
C LYS A 85 33.32 16.56 -10.59
N ASP A 86 32.75 15.66 -11.35
CA ASP A 86 31.93 15.92 -12.52
C ASP A 86 30.79 14.88 -12.66
N ASN A 87 30.06 14.92 -13.75
CA ASN A 87 28.98 13.98 -14.02
C ASN A 87 29.49 12.53 -14.25
N THR A 88 30.72 12.35 -14.72
CA THR A 88 31.35 11.01 -14.84
C THR A 88 31.59 10.43 -13.44
N GLY A 89 32.17 11.25 -12.54
CA GLY A 89 32.34 10.89 -11.14
C GLY A 89 31.00 10.58 -10.46
N TYR A 90 29.95 11.37 -10.72
CA TYR A 90 28.62 11.12 -10.17
C TYR A 90 28.05 9.74 -10.60
N VAL A 91 28.15 9.39 -11.89
CA VAL A 91 27.76 8.06 -12.38
C VAL A 91 28.61 6.95 -11.75
N ASN A 92 29.91 7.18 -11.55
CA ASN A 92 30.79 6.23 -10.90
C ASN A 92 30.43 6.03 -9.41
N LEU A 93 30.03 7.09 -8.69
CA LEU A 93 29.49 6.96 -7.31
C LEU A 93 28.20 6.14 -7.28
N MET A 94 27.30 6.33 -8.26
CA MET A 94 26.07 5.51 -8.37
C MET A 94 26.41 4.03 -8.59
N LYS A 95 27.39 3.72 -9.44
CA LYS A 95 27.88 2.36 -9.67
C LYS A 95 28.50 1.75 -8.42
N LEU A 96 29.35 2.50 -7.71
CA LEU A 96 29.95 2.06 -6.44
C LEU A 96 28.91 1.81 -5.35
N SER A 97 27.95 2.71 -5.19
CA SER A 97 26.84 2.52 -4.25
C SER A 97 26.01 1.28 -4.60
N SER A 98 25.74 1.06 -5.89
CA SER A 98 25.02 -0.12 -6.36
C SER A 98 25.81 -1.41 -6.07
N TYR A 99 27.11 -1.38 -6.31
CA TYR A 99 28.00 -2.50 -6.03
C TYR A 99 28.06 -2.82 -4.53
N ALA A 100 28.16 -1.80 -3.66
CA ALA A 100 28.18 -1.96 -2.22
C ALA A 100 26.87 -2.58 -1.66
N LYS A 101 25.73 -2.22 -2.23
CA LYS A 101 24.43 -2.81 -1.83
C LYS A 101 24.24 -4.24 -2.34
N THR A 102 24.82 -4.58 -3.49
CA THR A 102 24.65 -5.90 -4.11
C THR A 102 25.62 -6.95 -3.53
N ASN A 103 26.90 -6.59 -3.37
CA ASN A 103 27.96 -7.54 -3.04
C ASN A 103 28.30 -7.60 -1.53
N LYS A 104 27.70 -6.74 -0.70
CA LYS A 104 27.94 -6.63 0.76
C LYS A 104 29.38 -6.27 1.18
N VAL A 105 30.39 -6.62 0.38
CA VAL A 105 31.82 -6.38 0.67
C VAL A 105 32.43 -5.71 -0.54
N VAL A 106 32.95 -4.48 -0.38
CA VAL A 106 33.66 -3.72 -1.39
C VAL A 106 35.16 -3.80 -1.10
N THR A 107 35.98 -4.08 -2.11
CA THR A 107 37.43 -4.10 -1.99
C THR A 107 38.05 -2.83 -2.62
N ILE A 108 39.32 -2.57 -2.33
CA ILE A 108 40.03 -1.44 -2.97
C ILE A 108 40.18 -1.65 -4.47
N GLU A 109 40.30 -2.90 -4.92
CA GLU A 109 40.35 -3.26 -6.33
C GLU A 109 39.03 -2.95 -7.06
N ASP A 110 37.90 -3.02 -6.37
CA ASP A 110 36.62 -2.63 -6.94
C ASP A 110 36.53 -1.12 -7.14
N LEU A 111 37.11 -0.31 -6.25
CA LEU A 111 37.18 1.14 -6.40
C LEU A 111 37.93 1.55 -7.67
N SER A 112 39.00 0.82 -8.06
CA SER A 112 39.81 1.18 -9.22
C SER A 112 39.00 1.23 -10.52
N LYS A 113 37.95 0.43 -10.63
CA LYS A 113 37.07 0.37 -11.82
C LYS A 113 36.26 1.67 -12.02
N TYR A 114 36.08 2.44 -10.94
CA TYR A 114 35.18 3.59 -10.90
C TYR A 114 35.84 4.86 -10.32
N SER A 115 37.17 4.96 -10.40
CA SER A 115 37.95 6.07 -9.83
C SER A 115 37.92 7.35 -10.69
N GLN A 116 37.61 7.24 -11.98
CA GLN A 116 37.60 8.39 -12.89
C GLN A 116 36.55 9.43 -12.49
N GLY A 117 36.93 10.69 -12.40
CA GLY A 117 36.07 11.79 -12.00
C GLY A 117 35.71 11.80 -10.50
N VAL A 118 36.38 10.95 -9.70
CA VAL A 118 36.13 10.80 -8.26
C VAL A 118 37.36 11.27 -7.49
N LEU A 119 37.11 12.06 -6.43
CA LEU A 119 38.08 12.47 -5.41
C LEU A 119 37.92 11.56 -4.19
N CYS A 120 39.03 11.17 -3.56
CA CYS A 120 39.06 10.31 -2.40
C CYS A 120 39.62 10.99 -1.17
N ILE A 121 38.94 10.88 -0.04
CA ILE A 121 39.43 11.31 1.27
C ILE A 121 39.50 10.10 2.19
N LEU A 122 40.66 9.88 2.83
CA LEU A 122 40.84 8.86 3.86
C LEU A 122 40.66 9.52 5.24
N PRO A 123 39.51 9.32 5.94
CA PRO A 123 39.34 9.89 7.28
C PRO A 123 40.35 9.29 8.26
N ALA A 124 41.14 10.10 8.96
CA ALA A 124 42.16 9.61 9.89
C ALA A 124 41.58 8.68 10.98
N SER A 125 40.39 9.02 11.43
CA SER A 125 39.67 8.28 12.49
C SER A 125 39.01 6.98 12.02
N GLU A 126 38.77 6.79 10.73
CA GLU A 126 37.96 5.69 10.21
C GLU A 126 38.62 4.89 9.08
N SER A 127 39.79 5.26 8.58
CA SER A 127 40.49 4.55 7.50
C SER A 127 41.54 3.61 8.08
N GLU A 128 41.54 2.36 7.62
CA GLU A 128 42.55 1.33 8.01
C GLU A 128 43.99 1.82 7.72
N ALA A 129 44.23 2.41 6.57
CA ALA A 129 45.54 2.95 6.23
C ALA A 129 46.01 3.99 7.28
N CYS A 130 45.13 4.96 7.61
CA CYS A 130 45.47 5.99 8.59
C CYS A 130 45.71 5.42 10.02
N LYS A 131 44.94 4.42 10.41
CA LYS A 131 45.13 3.71 11.70
C LYS A 131 46.45 2.95 11.76
N LEU A 132 46.90 2.36 10.66
CA LEU A 132 48.22 1.74 10.56
C LEU A 132 49.35 2.78 10.74
N PHE A 133 49.16 3.96 10.13
CA PHE A 133 50.11 5.10 10.29
C PHE A 133 50.21 5.50 11.75
N LEU A 134 49.07 5.85 12.37
CA LEU A 134 49.02 6.28 13.79
C LEU A 134 49.49 5.19 14.78
N SER A 135 49.48 3.95 14.37
CA SER A 135 50.02 2.81 15.15
C SER A 135 51.53 2.58 14.91
N GLY A 136 52.22 3.47 14.17
CA GLY A 136 53.65 3.35 13.86
C GLY A 136 54.02 2.24 12.89
N LYS A 137 53.03 1.59 12.23
CA LYS A 137 53.24 0.50 11.26
C LYS A 137 53.44 1.00 9.84
N TYR A 138 54.49 1.80 9.61
CA TYR A 138 54.70 2.54 8.37
C TYR A 138 54.87 1.68 7.12
N ASP A 139 55.46 0.51 7.20
CA ASP A 139 55.55 -0.40 6.06
C ASP A 139 54.18 -0.89 5.60
N SER A 140 53.33 -1.33 6.55
CA SER A 140 51.96 -1.75 6.28
C SER A 140 51.11 -0.57 5.77
N PHE A 141 51.26 0.59 6.38
CA PHE A 141 50.65 1.84 5.90
C PHE A 141 51.02 2.14 4.47
N THR A 142 52.30 2.14 4.11
CA THR A 142 52.78 2.43 2.76
C THR A 142 52.17 1.48 1.73
N LYS A 143 52.10 0.19 2.08
CA LYS A 143 51.50 -0.82 1.23
C LYS A 143 49.99 -0.54 0.99
N GLU A 144 49.22 -0.24 2.05
CA GLU A 144 47.80 0.06 1.93
C GLU A 144 47.55 1.41 1.26
N TYR A 145 48.26 2.47 1.68
CA TYR A 145 48.11 3.83 1.13
C TYR A 145 48.38 3.89 -0.38
N ASN A 146 49.40 3.19 -0.85
CA ASN A 146 49.75 3.16 -2.29
C ASN A 146 48.61 2.57 -3.16
N LYS A 147 47.73 1.77 -2.62
CA LYS A 147 46.54 1.27 -3.36
C LYS A 147 45.56 2.40 -3.70
N TYR A 148 45.49 3.45 -2.89
CA TYR A 148 44.62 4.60 -3.15
C TYR A 148 45.19 5.64 -4.14
N LYS A 149 46.46 5.51 -4.55
CA LYS A 149 47.11 6.39 -5.55
C LYS A 149 46.52 6.31 -6.95
N MET A 150 45.54 5.40 -7.16
CA MET A 150 44.71 5.41 -8.37
C MET A 150 43.79 6.64 -8.48
N PHE A 151 43.51 7.30 -7.35
CA PHE A 151 42.79 8.56 -7.35
C PHE A 151 43.80 9.73 -7.59
N GLU A 152 43.52 10.57 -8.59
CA GLU A 152 44.33 11.75 -8.90
C GLU A 152 44.30 12.74 -7.73
N ASP A 153 43.12 12.91 -7.13
CA ASP A 153 42.91 13.77 -5.96
C ASP A 153 42.70 12.88 -4.72
N LEU A 154 43.77 12.63 -3.98
CA LEU A 154 43.79 11.84 -2.74
C LEU A 154 44.16 12.73 -1.56
N TYR A 155 43.32 12.75 -0.52
CA TYR A 155 43.54 13.52 0.69
C TYR A 155 43.45 12.62 1.92
N ILE A 156 44.18 13.03 2.98
CA ILE A 156 43.96 12.53 4.36
C ILE A 156 43.09 13.54 5.06
N GLY A 157 41.92 13.07 5.54
CA GLY A 157 40.95 13.86 6.25
C GLY A 157 41.26 13.90 7.75
N LEU A 158 41.56 15.10 8.27
CA LEU A 158 41.92 15.32 9.66
C LEU A 158 40.76 16.01 10.38
N ASP A 159 40.26 15.42 11.47
CA ASP A 159 39.20 15.95 12.29
C ASP A 159 39.71 16.35 13.69
N LEU A 160 39.06 17.32 14.33
CA LEU A 160 39.33 17.77 15.68
C LEU A 160 38.30 17.31 16.71
N GLN A 161 37.36 16.48 16.30
CA GLN A 161 36.28 15.95 17.14
C GLN A 161 36.83 14.86 18.05
N GLY A 162 37.05 15.18 19.35
CA GLY A 162 37.56 14.26 20.37
C GLY A 162 38.83 14.76 21.09
N VAL A 163 39.13 14.14 22.23
CA VAL A 163 40.14 14.63 23.20
C VAL A 163 41.61 14.48 22.74
N SER A 164 41.91 13.55 21.82
CA SER A 164 43.30 13.24 21.41
C SER A 164 43.68 13.71 19.99
N LYS A 165 42.83 14.44 19.33
CA LYS A 165 42.95 14.67 17.88
C LYS A 165 44.09 15.62 17.48
N HIS A 166 44.46 16.59 18.32
CA HIS A 166 45.60 17.46 18.04
C HIS A 166 46.91 16.68 17.91
N SER A 167 47.15 15.68 18.74
CA SER A 167 48.37 14.84 18.66
C SER A 167 48.40 13.98 17.40
N GLU A 168 47.26 13.50 16.94
CA GLU A 168 47.13 12.75 15.67
C GLU A 168 47.46 13.64 14.46
N ILE A 169 46.98 14.91 14.47
CA ILE A 169 47.29 15.89 13.42
C ILE A 169 48.78 16.19 13.40
N GLU A 170 49.38 16.44 14.56
CA GLU A 170 50.84 16.74 14.67
C GLU A 170 51.68 15.55 14.16
N GLU A 171 51.29 14.34 14.40
CA GLU A 171 51.99 13.16 13.89
C GLU A 171 51.91 13.08 12.35
N PHE A 172 50.74 13.30 11.74
CA PHE A 172 50.62 13.37 10.27
C PHE A 172 51.48 14.52 9.68
N TYR A 173 51.48 15.69 10.31
CA TYR A 173 52.26 16.83 9.87
C TYR A 173 53.77 16.60 9.96
N SER A 174 54.23 15.90 10.99
CA SER A 174 55.67 15.56 11.18
C SER A 174 56.24 14.72 10.04
N LYS A 175 55.36 13.95 9.36
CA LYS A 175 55.75 13.07 8.25
C LYS A 175 55.25 13.55 6.88
N LYS A 176 54.68 14.76 6.78
CA LYS A 176 54.07 15.31 5.56
C LYS A 176 55.00 15.22 4.34
N THR A 177 56.23 15.68 4.49
CA THR A 177 57.21 15.68 3.39
C THR A 177 57.68 14.28 3.01
N MET A 178 57.77 13.38 3.98
CA MET A 178 58.22 11.99 3.75
C MET A 178 57.29 11.23 2.85
N PHE A 179 55.95 11.39 3.03
CA PHE A 179 54.93 10.65 2.29
C PHE A 179 54.20 11.49 1.26
N ASN A 180 54.52 12.78 1.12
CA ASN A 180 53.85 13.73 0.22
C ASN A 180 52.33 13.76 0.39
N PHE A 181 51.88 13.95 1.64
CA PHE A 181 50.46 14.01 1.98
C PHE A 181 49.80 15.32 1.56
N SER A 182 48.53 15.19 1.03
CA SER A 182 47.57 16.29 0.95
C SER A 182 46.59 16.15 2.08
N PHE A 183 46.35 17.20 2.85
CA PHE A 183 45.45 17.19 4.00
C PHE A 183 44.21 18.02 3.75
N VAL A 184 43.09 17.64 4.42
CA VAL A 184 41.85 18.42 4.43
C VAL A 184 41.20 18.33 5.81
N GLY A 185 40.60 19.42 6.26
CA GLY A 185 39.81 19.43 7.49
C GLY A 185 38.49 18.70 7.32
N LEU A 186 38.15 17.85 8.26
CA LEU A 186 36.86 17.16 8.32
C LEU A 186 36.11 17.50 9.61
N HIS A 187 34.81 17.64 9.49
CA HIS A 187 33.90 17.74 10.63
C HIS A 187 32.68 16.87 10.32
N ARG A 188 32.51 15.76 11.06
CA ARG A 188 31.42 14.83 10.85
C ARG A 188 30.13 15.33 11.49
N VAL A 189 29.02 15.27 10.73
CA VAL A 189 27.71 15.71 11.20
C VAL A 189 26.68 14.59 11.02
N ASN A 190 26.06 14.18 12.13
CA ASN A 190 24.98 13.21 12.18
C ASN A 190 23.72 13.73 12.88
N TYR A 191 23.80 14.90 13.53
CA TYR A 191 22.68 15.61 14.16
C TYR A 191 22.90 17.11 14.15
N MET A 192 21.83 17.90 14.26
CA MET A 192 21.89 19.35 14.06
C MET A 192 22.03 20.16 15.36
N SER A 193 21.65 19.60 16.51
CA SER A 193 21.74 20.31 17.81
C SER A 193 21.93 19.30 18.95
N ASP A 194 22.39 19.80 20.10
CA ASP A 194 22.55 18.98 21.30
C ASP A 194 21.27 18.33 21.75
N GLU A 195 20.12 18.95 21.45
CA GLU A 195 18.81 18.36 21.76
C GLU A 195 18.52 17.08 20.94
N GLU A 196 19.12 16.95 19.76
CA GLU A 196 18.98 15.79 18.89
C GLU A 196 19.93 14.64 19.23
N PHE A 197 20.96 14.91 20.06
CA PHE A 197 21.97 13.90 20.40
C PHE A 197 21.37 12.64 21.04
N ASP A 198 20.39 12.81 21.94
CA ASP A 198 19.72 11.65 22.55
C ASP A 198 18.84 10.89 21.56
N ALA A 199 18.24 11.59 20.59
CA ALA A 199 17.49 10.95 19.50
C ALA A 199 18.43 10.18 18.56
N PHE A 200 19.61 10.74 18.26
CA PHE A 200 20.66 10.08 17.49
C PHE A 200 21.11 8.77 18.16
N LYS A 201 21.45 8.83 19.47
CA LYS A 201 21.80 7.63 20.25
C LYS A 201 20.70 6.57 20.24
N LEU A 202 19.46 7.01 20.35
CA LEU A 202 18.31 6.11 20.31
C LEU A 202 18.19 5.41 18.96
N LEU A 203 18.35 6.13 17.84
CA LEU A 203 18.32 5.53 16.50
C LEU A 203 19.41 4.46 16.35
N ARG A 204 20.61 4.71 16.86
CA ARG A 204 21.69 3.72 16.88
C ARG A 204 21.36 2.46 17.68
N CYS A 205 20.64 2.61 18.81
CA CYS A 205 20.16 1.46 19.58
C CYS A 205 19.11 0.66 18.83
N VAL A 206 18.25 1.31 18.05
CA VAL A 206 17.26 0.65 17.20
C VAL A 206 17.95 -0.12 16.08
N ASP A 207 18.98 0.44 15.45
CA ASP A 207 19.77 -0.20 14.39
C ASP A 207 20.42 -1.50 14.86
N LEU A 208 21.04 -1.46 16.04
CA LEU A 208 21.69 -2.61 16.67
C LEU A 208 20.70 -3.64 17.27
N ASN A 209 19.41 -3.41 17.14
CA ASN A 209 18.33 -4.19 17.78
C ASN A 209 18.57 -4.40 19.29
N SER A 210 19.23 -3.44 19.93
CA SER A 210 19.56 -3.46 21.34
C SER A 210 18.37 -3.02 22.19
N SER A 211 18.09 -3.78 23.25
CA SER A 211 17.11 -3.40 24.28
C SER A 211 17.72 -2.62 25.42
N SER A 212 19.02 -2.30 25.34
CA SER A 212 19.73 -1.51 26.34
C SER A 212 20.41 -0.33 25.66
N TYR A 213 20.31 0.83 26.30
CA TYR A 213 21.06 2.01 25.97
C TYR A 213 22.55 1.65 26.12
N THR A 214 23.20 1.22 25.05
CA THR A 214 24.65 1.11 25.04
C THR A 214 25.20 2.53 25.04
N PRO A 215 26.01 2.92 26.01
CA PRO A 215 26.65 4.22 25.95
C PRO A 215 27.49 4.26 24.67
N ILE A 216 27.14 5.06 23.74
CA ILE A 216 28.07 5.57 22.75
C ILE A 216 29.08 6.33 23.58
N ASN A 217 30.37 6.02 23.43
CA ASN A 217 31.41 6.76 24.12
C ASN A 217 31.13 8.24 23.97
N ASN A 218 31.05 8.98 25.07
CA ASN A 218 30.78 10.44 25.10
C ASN A 218 31.81 11.26 24.34
N GLU A 219 32.80 10.64 23.73
CA GLU A 219 33.90 11.25 22.98
C GLU A 219 33.60 11.51 21.50
N GLU A 220 32.50 11.01 20.95
CA GLU A 220 32.14 11.15 19.54
C GLU A 220 31.02 12.21 19.38
N PHE A 221 31.37 13.49 19.43
CA PHE A 221 30.49 14.62 19.15
C PHE A 221 30.38 14.83 17.64
N TRP A 222 29.36 14.28 17.00
CA TRP A 222 29.09 14.44 15.55
C TRP A 222 27.91 15.39 15.30
N GLY A 223 27.91 16.53 16.07
CA GLY A 223 26.91 17.58 15.92
C GLY A 223 27.29 18.59 14.87
N TYR A 224 26.30 19.32 14.35
CA TYR A 224 26.54 20.46 13.49
C TYR A 224 27.18 21.59 14.28
N CYS A 225 28.24 22.17 13.74
CA CYS A 225 28.89 23.37 14.27
C CYS A 225 28.72 24.53 13.29
N HIS A 226 28.46 25.72 13.85
CA HIS A 226 28.40 26.94 13.05
C HIS A 226 29.75 27.34 12.47
N GLN A 227 29.73 28.09 11.36
CA GLN A 227 30.93 28.48 10.62
C GLN A 227 32.02 29.08 11.53
N ASN A 228 31.63 30.01 12.43
CA ASN A 228 32.57 30.68 13.33
C ASN A 228 33.24 29.70 14.33
N GLU A 229 32.53 28.68 14.76
CA GLU A 229 33.06 27.65 15.65
C GLU A 229 34.09 26.80 14.92
N LEU A 230 33.78 26.35 13.70
CA LEU A 230 34.69 25.57 12.85
C LEU A 230 35.94 26.36 12.49
N LEU A 231 35.80 27.64 12.13
CA LEU A 231 36.95 28.51 11.81
C LEU A 231 37.83 28.72 13.04
N ASN A 232 37.29 28.81 14.23
CA ASN A 232 38.04 28.93 15.46
C ASN A 232 38.72 27.61 15.84
N GLU A 233 38.03 26.49 15.70
CA GLU A 233 38.56 25.13 15.96
C GLU A 233 39.78 24.83 15.09
N PHE A 234 39.69 25.08 13.78
CA PHE A 234 40.78 24.88 12.83
C PHE A 234 41.76 26.07 12.72
N ARG A 235 41.70 27.04 13.59
CA ARG A 235 42.53 28.27 13.53
C ARG A 235 44.04 28.01 13.46
N LYS A 236 44.50 26.93 14.10
CA LYS A 236 45.91 26.52 14.07
C LYS A 236 46.37 25.89 12.75
N TYR A 237 45.40 25.46 11.92
CA TYR A 237 45.63 24.70 10.68
C TYR A 237 44.85 25.32 9.52
N PRO A 238 45.15 26.59 9.13
CA PRO A 238 44.35 27.30 8.11
C PRO A 238 44.37 26.61 6.74
N GLU A 239 45.41 25.85 6.42
CA GLU A 239 45.55 25.10 5.20
C GLU A 239 44.49 23.96 5.11
N LEU A 240 44.07 23.41 6.22
CA LEU A 240 42.99 22.42 6.26
C LEU A 240 41.64 23.03 5.84
N ILE A 241 41.43 24.31 6.25
CA ILE A 241 40.21 25.04 5.84
C ILE A 241 40.26 25.35 4.35
N LEU A 242 41.42 25.87 3.86
CA LEU A 242 41.62 26.19 2.43
C LEU A 242 41.40 24.96 1.54
N ALA A 243 41.88 23.77 1.96
CA ALA A 243 41.70 22.53 1.25
C ALA A 243 40.22 22.14 1.07
N THR A 244 39.37 22.46 2.08
CA THR A 244 37.90 22.18 1.93
C THR A 244 37.29 22.97 0.79
N LYS A 245 37.73 24.24 0.65
CA LYS A 245 37.28 25.13 -0.44
C LYS A 245 37.85 24.72 -1.78
N GLU A 246 39.12 24.27 -1.83
CA GLU A 246 39.73 23.72 -3.03
C GLU A 246 38.95 22.50 -3.56
N ILE A 247 38.62 21.58 -2.67
CA ILE A 247 37.80 20.39 -3.01
C ILE A 247 36.43 20.81 -3.52
N ALA A 248 35.79 21.78 -2.83
CA ALA A 248 34.50 22.32 -3.26
C ALA A 248 34.57 22.91 -4.68
N ASN A 249 35.66 23.57 -5.03
CA ASN A 249 35.84 24.12 -6.38
C ASN A 249 36.07 23.06 -7.45
N LYS A 250 36.69 21.94 -7.09
CA LYS A 250 36.89 20.78 -7.98
C LYS A 250 35.62 20.00 -8.26
N CYS A 251 34.60 20.02 -7.38
CA CYS A 251 33.36 19.30 -7.50
C CYS A 251 32.28 20.14 -8.23
N ASN A 252 31.91 19.74 -9.45
CA ASN A 252 30.99 20.47 -10.32
C ASN A 252 30.00 19.53 -11.00
N VAL A 253 29.16 18.90 -10.21
CA VAL A 253 28.09 18.00 -10.72
C VAL A 253 26.88 18.83 -11.13
N GLU A 254 26.38 18.60 -12.34
CA GLU A 254 25.13 19.19 -12.82
C GLU A 254 24.16 18.09 -13.20
N ILE A 255 23.07 17.98 -12.42
CA ILE A 255 22.03 16.99 -12.65
C ILE A 255 20.99 17.57 -13.62
N GLU A 256 20.80 16.92 -14.74
CA GLU A 256 19.82 17.30 -15.76
C GLU A 256 18.43 16.80 -15.36
N PHE A 257 17.45 17.71 -15.27
CA PHE A 257 16.05 17.39 -14.99
C PHE A 257 15.15 17.62 -16.19
N GLY A 258 14.02 16.91 -16.22
CA GLY A 258 12.95 17.12 -17.21
C GLY A 258 13.21 16.59 -18.62
N LYS A 259 14.34 15.95 -18.86
CA LYS A 259 14.62 15.29 -20.15
C LYS A 259 14.22 13.82 -20.10
N TYR A 260 13.24 13.47 -20.88
CA TYR A 260 12.70 12.10 -20.88
C TYR A 260 13.69 11.06 -21.36
N LYS A 261 13.82 9.98 -20.58
CA LYS A 261 14.67 8.81 -20.85
C LYS A 261 13.76 7.63 -21.19
N LEU A 262 13.22 7.63 -22.41
CA LEU A 262 12.23 6.64 -22.83
C LEU A 262 12.91 5.31 -23.21
N PRO A 263 12.32 4.17 -22.82
CA PRO A 263 12.78 2.86 -23.29
C PRO A 263 12.43 2.65 -24.76
N LYS A 264 13.16 1.77 -25.44
CA LYS A 264 12.81 1.28 -26.78
C LYS A 264 12.02 -0.02 -26.72
N TYR A 265 10.99 -0.13 -27.54
CA TYR A 265 10.20 -1.35 -27.68
C TYR A 265 11.02 -2.51 -28.28
N SER A 266 11.74 -2.25 -29.38
CA SER A 266 12.56 -3.22 -30.07
C SER A 266 13.63 -2.54 -30.93
N ASN A 267 14.80 -3.17 -31.04
CA ASN A 267 15.86 -2.70 -31.94
C ASN A 267 15.62 -3.12 -33.41
N GLU A 268 14.73 -4.09 -33.65
CA GLU A 268 14.41 -4.59 -34.99
C GLU A 268 13.39 -3.71 -35.74
N ILE A 269 12.56 -2.97 -34.97
CA ILE A 269 11.52 -2.10 -35.52
C ILE A 269 12.05 -0.67 -35.54
N THR A 270 12.47 -0.20 -36.70
CA THR A 270 13.05 1.13 -36.90
C THR A 270 12.00 2.23 -36.97
N ASP A 271 10.82 1.92 -37.52
CA ASP A 271 9.67 2.87 -37.61
C ASP A 271 8.54 2.45 -36.66
N THR A 272 8.70 2.81 -35.39
CA THR A 272 7.70 2.55 -34.35
C THR A 272 6.41 3.34 -34.55
N LYS A 273 6.46 4.50 -35.23
CA LYS A 273 5.29 5.29 -35.59
C LYS A 273 4.37 4.52 -36.55
N LYS A 274 4.93 4.01 -37.66
CA LYS A 274 4.18 3.24 -38.64
C LYS A 274 3.65 1.95 -38.02
N TYR A 275 4.48 1.27 -37.24
CA TYR A 275 4.11 0.01 -36.61
C TYR A 275 2.94 0.19 -35.63
N LEU A 276 2.99 1.23 -34.79
CA LEU A 276 1.90 1.56 -33.87
C LEU A 276 0.60 1.89 -34.63
N HIS A 277 0.70 2.71 -35.68
CA HIS A 277 -0.44 3.05 -36.53
C HIS A 277 -1.11 1.80 -37.13
N ASP A 278 -0.32 0.92 -37.73
CA ASP A 278 -0.85 -0.28 -38.39
C ASP A 278 -1.49 -1.24 -37.38
N LEU A 279 -0.91 -1.41 -36.20
CA LEU A 279 -1.52 -2.17 -35.09
C LEU A 279 -2.84 -1.57 -34.63
N CYS A 280 -2.91 -0.25 -34.48
CA CYS A 280 -4.13 0.44 -34.06
C CYS A 280 -5.25 0.32 -35.10
N VAL A 281 -4.94 0.50 -36.39
CA VAL A 281 -5.92 0.36 -37.50
C VAL A 281 -6.44 -1.09 -37.56
N PHE A 282 -5.56 -2.07 -37.46
CA PHE A 282 -5.95 -3.47 -37.43
C PHE A 282 -6.83 -3.78 -36.21
N GLY A 283 -6.46 -3.26 -35.03
CA GLY A 283 -7.23 -3.42 -33.80
C GLY A 283 -8.59 -2.75 -33.89
N LEU A 284 -8.68 -1.53 -34.47
CA LEU A 284 -9.93 -0.83 -34.67
C LEU A 284 -10.90 -1.64 -35.52
N LYS A 285 -10.43 -2.16 -36.66
CA LYS A 285 -11.25 -3.00 -37.55
C LYS A 285 -11.87 -4.18 -36.75
N ARG A 286 -11.06 -4.90 -36.00
CA ARG A 286 -11.53 -6.04 -35.17
C ARG A 286 -12.55 -5.60 -34.08
N ARG A 287 -12.36 -4.43 -33.50
CA ARG A 287 -13.29 -3.89 -32.48
C ARG A 287 -14.64 -3.52 -33.11
N LEU A 288 -14.65 -2.84 -34.27
CA LEU A 288 -15.85 -2.45 -34.97
C LEU A 288 -16.63 -3.65 -35.51
N GLU A 289 -15.94 -4.65 -36.06
CA GLU A 289 -16.57 -5.93 -36.47
C GLU A 289 -17.25 -6.62 -35.28
N LYS A 290 -16.57 -6.68 -34.12
CA LYS A 290 -17.12 -7.32 -32.89
C LYS A 290 -18.34 -6.59 -32.35
N THR A 291 -18.38 -5.26 -32.45
CA THR A 291 -19.46 -4.43 -31.89
C THR A 291 -20.58 -4.11 -32.89
N GLY A 292 -20.43 -4.48 -34.18
CA GLY A 292 -21.40 -4.18 -35.23
C GLY A 292 -21.44 -2.67 -35.64
N ASN A 293 -20.40 -1.88 -35.27
CA ASN A 293 -20.37 -0.43 -35.51
C ASN A 293 -19.62 -0.03 -36.78
N LEU A 294 -19.69 -0.83 -37.83
CA LEU A 294 -18.98 -0.58 -39.09
C LEU A 294 -19.38 0.71 -39.78
N ASP A 295 -20.64 1.16 -39.64
CA ASP A 295 -21.15 2.38 -40.26
C ASP A 295 -20.45 3.67 -39.75
N ASN A 296 -19.88 3.60 -38.53
CA ASN A 296 -19.21 4.73 -37.93
C ASN A 296 -17.67 4.72 -38.12
N THR A 297 -17.15 3.88 -38.99
CA THR A 297 -15.70 3.70 -39.21
C THR A 297 -14.95 5.01 -39.42
N ASN A 298 -15.49 5.93 -40.24
CA ASN A 298 -14.83 7.18 -40.55
C ASN A 298 -14.66 8.09 -39.30
N MET A 299 -15.65 8.13 -38.41
CA MET A 299 -15.58 8.87 -37.16
C MET A 299 -14.49 8.29 -36.24
N TYR A 300 -14.44 6.97 -36.09
CA TYR A 300 -13.40 6.29 -35.31
C TYR A 300 -12.00 6.51 -35.88
N LEU A 301 -11.83 6.43 -37.22
CA LEU A 301 -10.55 6.68 -37.87
C LEU A 301 -10.08 8.13 -37.70
N ALA A 302 -10.99 9.11 -37.83
CA ALA A 302 -10.66 10.52 -37.60
C ALA A 302 -10.14 10.75 -36.17
N ARG A 303 -10.81 10.17 -35.14
CA ARG A 303 -10.40 10.23 -33.75
C ARG A 303 -9.07 9.52 -33.53
N LEU A 304 -8.88 8.33 -34.08
CA LEU A 304 -7.65 7.54 -33.96
C LEU A 304 -6.45 8.29 -34.54
N ASN A 305 -6.60 8.87 -35.74
CA ASN A 305 -5.53 9.63 -36.38
C ASN A 305 -5.15 10.88 -35.57
N LYS A 306 -6.14 11.57 -34.98
CA LYS A 306 -5.89 12.70 -34.08
C LYS A 306 -5.05 12.26 -32.88
N GLU A 307 -5.40 11.16 -32.22
CA GLU A 307 -4.68 10.64 -31.05
C GLU A 307 -3.25 10.20 -31.42
N LEU A 308 -3.09 9.43 -32.49
CA LEU A 308 -1.78 8.95 -32.97
C LEU A 308 -0.86 10.10 -33.36
N ASN A 309 -1.38 11.19 -33.92
CA ASN A 309 -0.59 12.38 -34.20
C ASN A 309 -0.03 13.02 -32.92
N VAL A 310 -0.82 13.15 -31.88
CA VAL A 310 -0.38 13.67 -30.55
C VAL A 310 0.65 12.74 -29.95
N ILE A 311 0.39 11.43 -29.92
CA ILE A 311 1.31 10.41 -29.37
C ILE A 311 2.66 10.47 -30.09
N ASN A 312 2.64 10.58 -31.41
CA ASN A 312 3.85 10.65 -32.23
C ASN A 312 4.64 11.94 -32.00
N LYS A 313 3.97 13.12 -31.98
CA LYS A 313 4.62 14.41 -31.73
C LYS A 313 5.31 14.45 -30.36
N MET A 314 4.70 13.81 -29.35
CA MET A 314 5.25 13.74 -28.02
C MET A 314 6.30 12.63 -27.84
N GLY A 315 6.55 11.79 -28.88
CA GLY A 315 7.58 10.74 -28.85
C GLY A 315 7.22 9.50 -28.04
N PHE A 316 5.96 9.22 -27.76
CA PHE A 316 5.54 8.12 -26.87
C PHE A 316 5.17 6.81 -27.60
N ASN A 317 5.54 6.65 -28.89
CA ASN A 317 5.20 5.46 -29.66
C ASN A 317 5.71 4.18 -29.00
N ASP A 318 6.98 4.15 -28.59
CA ASP A 318 7.59 3.00 -27.92
C ASP A 318 6.92 2.68 -26.59
N TYR A 319 6.52 3.68 -25.83
CA TYR A 319 5.78 3.49 -24.57
C TYR A 319 4.47 2.72 -24.77
N PHE A 320 3.65 3.15 -25.74
CA PHE A 320 2.40 2.45 -26.07
C PHE A 320 2.65 1.01 -26.54
N LEU A 321 3.70 0.79 -27.31
CA LEU A 321 4.08 -0.54 -27.79
C LEU A 321 4.56 -1.45 -26.67
N ILE A 322 5.31 -0.94 -25.70
CA ILE A 322 5.76 -1.70 -24.52
C ILE A 322 4.54 -2.10 -23.66
N VAL A 323 3.61 -1.16 -23.41
CA VAL A 323 2.39 -1.48 -22.67
C VAL A 323 1.55 -2.53 -23.40
N TYR A 324 1.40 -2.38 -24.72
CA TYR A 324 0.75 -3.39 -25.55
C TYR A 324 1.42 -4.78 -25.44
N ASP A 325 2.75 -4.83 -25.42
CA ASP A 325 3.52 -6.08 -25.40
C ASP A 325 3.23 -6.90 -24.13
N PHE A 326 3.40 -6.32 -22.96
CA PHE A 326 3.18 -7.08 -21.72
C PHE A 326 1.70 -7.40 -21.47
N ILE A 327 0.75 -6.56 -21.90
CA ILE A 327 -0.67 -6.87 -21.84
C ILE A 327 -1.03 -8.02 -22.79
N LYS A 328 -0.51 -7.99 -24.01
CA LYS A 328 -0.70 -9.08 -24.97
C LYS A 328 -0.12 -10.39 -24.45
N TRP A 329 1.10 -10.33 -23.87
CA TRP A 329 1.73 -11.49 -23.26
C TRP A 329 0.88 -12.04 -22.11
N SER A 330 0.39 -11.18 -21.21
CA SER A 330 -0.45 -11.57 -20.09
C SER A 330 -1.72 -12.29 -20.57
N LYS A 331 -2.45 -11.69 -21.51
CA LYS A 331 -3.67 -12.29 -22.07
C LYS A 331 -3.39 -13.63 -22.76
N LYS A 332 -2.26 -13.76 -23.47
CA LYS A 332 -1.86 -15.02 -24.12
C LYS A 332 -1.54 -16.13 -23.12
N ASN A 333 -1.01 -15.76 -21.93
CA ASN A 333 -0.70 -16.71 -20.86
C ASN A 333 -1.87 -16.91 -19.85
N GLY A 334 -3.08 -16.51 -20.21
CA GLY A 334 -4.26 -16.73 -19.38
C GLY A 334 -4.32 -15.87 -18.13
N ILE A 335 -3.59 -14.75 -18.06
CA ILE A 335 -3.64 -13.79 -16.97
C ILE A 335 -4.71 -12.76 -17.31
N LEU A 336 -5.72 -12.64 -16.45
CA LEU A 336 -6.78 -11.65 -16.60
C LEU A 336 -6.18 -10.23 -16.45
N VAL A 337 -6.54 -9.34 -17.37
CA VAL A 337 -6.15 -7.94 -17.33
C VAL A 337 -7.40 -7.10 -17.09
N GLY A 338 -7.33 -6.17 -16.17
CA GLY A 338 -8.44 -5.25 -15.88
C GLY A 338 -8.86 -4.44 -17.13
N PRO A 339 -10.10 -3.95 -17.18
CA PRO A 339 -10.62 -3.24 -18.35
C PRO A 339 -9.98 -1.87 -18.59
N GLY A 340 -9.07 -1.47 -17.72
CA GLY A 340 -8.34 -0.20 -17.71
C GLY A 340 -8.40 0.47 -16.36
N ARG A 341 -7.72 1.62 -16.23
CA ARG A 341 -7.68 2.41 -15.00
C ARG A 341 -7.29 3.86 -15.29
N GLY A 342 -7.61 4.76 -14.38
CA GLY A 342 -7.18 6.15 -14.47
C GLY A 342 -7.74 6.87 -15.69
N SER A 343 -6.87 7.53 -16.46
CA SER A 343 -7.24 8.26 -17.68
C SER A 343 -6.97 7.49 -18.99
N GLY A 344 -6.23 6.37 -18.94
CA GLY A 344 -5.91 5.53 -20.10
C GLY A 344 -7.13 5.12 -20.96
N PRO A 345 -8.29 4.75 -20.36
CA PRO A 345 -9.50 4.41 -21.10
C PRO A 345 -10.09 5.56 -21.93
N SER A 346 -9.62 6.80 -21.79
CA SER A 346 -10.00 7.92 -22.67
C SER A 346 -9.33 7.87 -24.04
N SER A 347 -8.34 7.00 -24.24
CA SER A 347 -7.62 6.82 -25.50
C SER A 347 -8.23 5.73 -26.37
N LEU A 348 -8.58 6.08 -27.60
CA LEU A 348 -9.00 5.13 -28.61
C LEU A 348 -7.82 4.25 -29.07
N ALA A 349 -6.62 4.78 -29.11
CA ALA A 349 -5.41 3.99 -29.41
C ALA A 349 -5.21 2.87 -28.37
N CYS A 350 -5.39 3.14 -27.07
CA CYS A 350 -5.35 2.11 -26.02
C CYS A 350 -6.45 1.05 -26.22
N TYR A 351 -7.66 1.45 -26.60
CA TYR A 351 -8.74 0.52 -26.89
C TYR A 351 -8.44 -0.36 -28.11
N CYS A 352 -7.93 0.21 -29.18
CA CYS A 352 -7.54 -0.52 -30.41
C CYS A 352 -6.45 -1.53 -30.14
N LEU A 353 -5.44 -1.17 -29.32
CA LEU A 353 -4.34 -2.06 -28.91
C LEU A 353 -4.76 -3.14 -27.92
N GLY A 354 -5.98 -3.06 -27.37
CA GLY A 354 -6.44 -3.95 -26.32
C GLY A 354 -5.73 -3.71 -24.97
N ILE A 355 -5.16 -2.53 -24.78
CA ILE A 355 -4.67 -2.03 -23.49
C ILE A 355 -5.84 -1.79 -22.55
N THR A 356 -6.92 -1.22 -23.09
CA THR A 356 -8.19 -1.04 -22.36
C THR A 356 -9.32 -1.76 -23.10
N GLU A 357 -10.40 -2.07 -22.35
CA GLU A 357 -11.58 -2.75 -22.92
C GLU A 357 -12.78 -1.82 -23.03
N ILE A 358 -12.58 -0.52 -22.81
CA ILE A 358 -13.62 0.51 -22.82
C ILE A 358 -13.55 1.32 -24.11
N ASP A 359 -14.66 1.40 -24.82
CA ASP A 359 -14.80 2.25 -25.98
C ASP A 359 -14.95 3.72 -25.54
N PRO A 360 -13.94 4.59 -25.76
CA PRO A 360 -13.99 5.97 -25.29
C PRO A 360 -15.05 6.82 -26.02
N ILE A 361 -15.44 6.44 -27.22
CA ILE A 361 -16.46 7.17 -28.00
C ILE A 361 -17.85 6.87 -27.44
N LYS A 362 -18.13 5.61 -27.15
CA LYS A 362 -19.41 5.17 -26.55
C LYS A 362 -19.73 5.88 -25.23
N TYR A 363 -18.71 6.21 -24.44
CA TYR A 363 -18.86 6.85 -23.14
C TYR A 363 -18.48 8.33 -23.12
N ASP A 364 -18.29 8.98 -24.25
CA ASP A 364 -17.89 10.38 -24.38
C ASP A 364 -16.68 10.75 -23.53
N LEU A 365 -15.60 9.95 -23.64
CA LEU A 365 -14.36 10.17 -22.91
C LEU A 365 -13.40 11.05 -23.72
N LEU A 366 -12.82 12.04 -23.05
CA LEU A 366 -11.95 13.03 -23.69
C LEU A 366 -10.49 12.59 -23.66
N PHE A 367 -9.86 12.46 -24.84
CA PHE A 367 -8.45 12.09 -24.97
C PHE A 367 -7.52 13.11 -24.30
N GLU A 368 -7.85 14.39 -24.37
CA GLU A 368 -7.06 15.49 -23.82
C GLU A 368 -6.96 15.43 -22.30
N ARG A 369 -7.88 14.69 -21.63
CA ARG A 369 -7.77 14.37 -20.20
C ARG A 369 -6.64 13.39 -19.91
N PHE A 370 -6.31 12.52 -20.84
CA PHE A 370 -5.21 11.57 -20.78
C PHE A 370 -3.91 12.19 -21.30
N LEU A 371 -3.87 12.68 -22.53
CA LEU A 371 -2.70 13.25 -23.18
C LEU A 371 -3.06 14.50 -23.99
N SER A 372 -2.25 15.55 -23.90
CA SER A 372 -2.45 16.82 -24.60
C SER A 372 -1.11 17.48 -24.93
N GLU A 373 -0.99 18.08 -26.12
CA GLU A 373 0.22 18.77 -26.58
C GLU A 373 0.52 20.01 -25.72
N GLU A 374 -0.53 20.70 -25.24
CA GLU A 374 -0.40 21.88 -24.39
C GLU A 374 0.14 21.55 -22.99
N ARG A 375 0.13 20.26 -22.65
CA ARG A 375 0.61 19.73 -21.38
C ARG A 375 1.74 18.77 -21.60
N ILE A 376 2.98 19.23 -21.42
CA ILE A 376 4.17 18.40 -21.49
C ILE A 376 4.28 17.57 -20.19
N THR A 377 3.57 16.43 -20.16
CA THR A 377 3.69 15.44 -19.06
C THR A 377 3.70 14.05 -19.66
N MET A 378 4.42 13.12 -19.02
CA MET A 378 4.39 11.73 -19.44
C MET A 378 2.98 11.14 -19.37
N PRO A 379 2.61 10.25 -20.31
CA PRO A 379 1.41 9.44 -20.18
C PRO A 379 1.56 8.47 -19.01
N ASP A 380 0.46 8.24 -18.30
CA ASP A 380 0.39 7.29 -17.20
C ASP A 380 -0.69 6.26 -17.54
N ILE A 381 -0.24 5.09 -18.01
CA ILE A 381 -1.12 3.95 -18.30
C ILE A 381 -0.97 2.92 -17.19
N ASP A 382 -1.77 3.11 -16.16
CA ASP A 382 -1.92 2.14 -15.10
C ASP A 382 -2.56 0.84 -15.62
N THR A 383 -2.05 -0.31 -15.18
CA THR A 383 -2.60 -1.61 -15.57
C THR A 383 -2.89 -2.46 -14.35
N ASP A 384 -4.12 -2.98 -14.29
CA ASP A 384 -4.61 -3.83 -13.21
C ASP A 384 -4.44 -5.32 -13.56
N PHE A 385 -3.80 -6.09 -12.67
CA PHE A 385 -3.60 -7.54 -12.76
C PHE A 385 -4.16 -8.25 -11.52
N PRO A 386 -4.45 -9.55 -11.58
CA PRO A 386 -4.65 -10.36 -10.39
C PRO A 386 -3.44 -10.25 -9.45
N ASP A 387 -3.69 -10.00 -8.17
CA ASP A 387 -2.62 -9.76 -7.19
C ASP A 387 -1.66 -10.94 -7.03
N ASN A 388 -2.14 -12.15 -7.26
CA ASN A 388 -1.37 -13.40 -7.23
C ASN A 388 -0.55 -13.67 -8.52
N LYS A 389 -0.81 -12.98 -9.65
CA LYS A 389 -0.14 -13.20 -10.95
C LYS A 389 0.67 -11.97 -11.44
N ARG A 390 0.53 -10.84 -10.77
CA ARG A 390 1.24 -9.59 -11.12
C ARG A 390 2.75 -9.78 -11.26
N ASP A 391 3.36 -10.50 -10.33
CA ASP A 391 4.81 -10.70 -10.29
C ASP A 391 5.33 -11.52 -11.48
N GLU A 392 4.48 -12.39 -12.08
CA GLU A 392 4.81 -13.10 -13.31
C GLU A 392 4.95 -12.14 -14.50
N VAL A 393 4.05 -11.14 -14.58
CA VAL A 393 4.10 -10.11 -15.62
C VAL A 393 5.35 -9.23 -15.46
N ILE A 394 5.67 -8.81 -14.23
CA ILE A 394 6.87 -8.04 -13.95
C ILE A 394 8.12 -8.85 -14.36
N LYS A 395 8.17 -10.13 -14.01
CA LYS A 395 9.27 -11.03 -14.39
C LYS A 395 9.41 -11.16 -15.91
N TYR A 396 8.29 -11.21 -16.64
CA TYR A 396 8.32 -11.16 -18.11
C TYR A 396 8.99 -9.90 -18.62
N VAL A 397 8.59 -8.73 -18.09
CA VAL A 397 9.17 -7.43 -18.50
C VAL A 397 10.68 -7.38 -18.24
N PHE A 398 11.14 -7.83 -17.07
CA PHE A 398 12.57 -7.94 -16.77
C PHE A 398 13.33 -8.82 -17.76
N ASN A 399 12.79 -9.99 -18.08
CA ASN A 399 13.41 -10.93 -19.01
C ASN A 399 13.43 -10.38 -20.45
N ARG A 400 12.35 -9.68 -20.85
CA ARG A 400 12.18 -9.17 -22.21
C ARG A 400 13.07 -7.96 -22.50
N TYR A 401 13.17 -7.02 -21.54
CA TYR A 401 13.84 -5.73 -21.75
C TYR A 401 15.23 -5.65 -21.11
N GLY A 402 15.58 -6.57 -20.22
CA GLY A 402 16.89 -6.69 -19.61
C GLY A 402 16.92 -6.27 -18.14
N ALA A 403 17.58 -7.08 -17.32
CA ALA A 403 17.62 -6.92 -15.85
C ALA A 403 18.30 -5.62 -15.39
N MET A 404 19.22 -5.05 -16.17
CA MET A 404 19.88 -3.77 -15.84
C MET A 404 19.11 -2.55 -16.34
N LYS A 405 18.07 -2.75 -17.15
CA LYS A 405 17.27 -1.69 -17.77
C LYS A 405 15.90 -1.52 -17.11
N VAL A 406 15.52 -2.44 -16.24
CA VAL A 406 14.23 -2.46 -15.54
C VAL A 406 14.48 -2.61 -14.05
N ALA A 407 13.81 -1.82 -13.21
CA ALA A 407 13.92 -1.93 -11.77
C ALA A 407 12.62 -1.55 -11.06
N HIS A 408 12.36 -2.18 -9.92
CA HIS A 408 11.36 -1.69 -8.97
C HIS A 408 11.76 -0.34 -8.40
N ILE A 409 10.79 0.46 -7.99
CA ILE A 409 11.02 1.72 -7.30
C ILE A 409 11.11 1.48 -5.80
N SER A 410 12.06 2.14 -5.14
CA SER A 410 12.13 2.18 -3.68
C SER A 410 11.15 3.16 -3.08
N THR A 411 10.68 2.82 -1.89
CA THR A 411 9.97 3.72 -0.98
C THR A 411 10.60 3.64 0.40
N PHE A 412 10.45 4.69 1.20
CA PHE A 412 10.95 4.71 2.57
C PHE A 412 9.77 4.66 3.54
N GLY A 413 9.80 3.68 4.43
CA GLY A 413 8.94 3.67 5.60
C GLY A 413 9.50 4.66 6.63
N THR A 414 8.79 5.75 6.86
CA THR A 414 9.19 6.79 7.83
C THR A 414 8.58 6.54 9.21
N TYR A 415 9.20 7.09 10.23
CA TYR A 415 8.62 7.09 11.57
C TYR A 415 7.35 7.94 11.59
N GLY A 416 6.20 7.29 11.76
CA GLY A 416 4.98 7.96 12.20
C GLY A 416 4.92 8.02 13.73
N PRO A 417 3.97 8.78 14.32
CA PRO A 417 3.85 9.01 15.76
C PRO A 417 3.88 7.72 16.60
N LYS A 418 3.10 6.74 16.19
CA LYS A 418 2.98 5.44 16.89
C LYS A 418 4.26 4.60 16.81
N GLY A 419 4.92 4.60 15.64
CA GLY A 419 6.16 3.86 15.41
C GLY A 419 7.31 4.44 16.23
N ALA A 420 7.44 5.76 16.22
CA ALA A 420 8.42 6.49 17.00
C ALA A 420 8.28 6.19 18.50
N LEU A 421 7.10 6.38 19.06
CA LEU A 421 6.84 6.14 20.48
C LEU A 421 7.08 4.69 20.90
N ARG A 422 6.75 3.70 20.05
CA ARG A 422 7.01 2.28 20.35
C ARG A 422 8.49 1.94 20.42
N ASP A 423 9.29 2.39 19.44
CA ASP A 423 10.73 2.11 19.43
C ASP A 423 11.42 2.82 20.58
N ILE A 424 11.03 4.05 20.91
CA ILE A 424 11.52 4.78 22.07
C ILE A 424 11.19 4.05 23.37
N ALA A 425 9.93 3.62 23.54
CA ALA A 425 9.49 2.90 24.71
C ALA A 425 10.28 1.59 24.91
N ARG A 426 10.53 0.86 23.82
CA ARG A 426 11.32 -0.37 23.83
C ARG A 426 12.75 -0.12 24.28
N VAL A 427 13.42 0.89 23.72
CA VAL A 427 14.82 1.21 24.03
C VAL A 427 14.95 1.75 25.47
N LYS A 428 14.04 2.64 25.89
CA LYS A 428 14.01 3.23 27.24
C LYS A 428 13.33 2.34 28.29
N LYS A 429 12.84 1.16 27.91
CA LYS A 429 12.16 0.20 28.81
C LYS A 429 10.96 0.81 29.54
N ILE A 430 10.19 1.65 28.84
CA ILE A 430 8.95 2.22 29.40
C ILE A 430 7.90 1.11 29.49
N PRO A 431 7.24 0.92 30.66
CA PRO A 431 6.25 -0.15 30.83
C PRO A 431 5.08 -0.03 29.84
N ASP A 432 4.67 -1.19 29.29
CA ASP A 432 3.59 -1.29 28.29
C ASP A 432 2.27 -0.61 28.72
N LEU A 433 1.96 -0.62 30.00
CA LEU A 433 0.75 -0.01 30.53
C LEU A 433 0.68 1.49 30.16
N PHE A 434 1.77 2.23 30.40
CA PHE A 434 1.81 3.68 30.17
C PHE A 434 1.85 4.01 28.68
N ILE A 435 2.69 3.29 27.92
CA ILE A 435 2.82 3.58 26.50
C ILE A 435 1.56 3.21 25.72
N ASN A 436 0.84 2.13 26.10
CA ASN A 436 -0.37 1.72 25.41
C ASN A 436 -1.53 2.69 25.57
N GLU A 437 -1.64 3.38 26.71
CA GLU A 437 -2.62 4.47 26.89
C GLU A 437 -2.31 5.65 25.96
N LEU A 438 -1.05 6.08 25.91
CA LEU A 438 -0.60 7.14 25.01
C LEU A 438 -0.85 6.77 23.53
N LEU A 439 -0.53 5.54 23.12
CA LEU A 439 -0.72 5.05 21.77
C LEU A 439 -2.20 4.99 21.34
N LYS A 440 -3.15 4.77 22.26
CA LYS A 440 -4.59 4.82 21.95
C LYS A 440 -5.02 6.21 21.52
N ILE A 441 -4.48 7.25 22.15
CA ILE A 441 -4.77 8.65 21.81
C ILE A 441 -4.11 9.00 20.48
N VAL A 442 -2.82 8.73 20.37
CA VAL A 442 -1.98 9.07 19.20
C VAL A 442 -2.47 8.39 17.91
N ASN A 443 -3.10 7.22 18.00
CA ASN A 443 -3.58 6.46 16.85
C ASN A 443 -4.63 7.18 15.98
N ASN A 444 -5.23 8.23 16.50
CA ASN A 444 -6.26 9.04 15.82
C ASN A 444 -5.69 10.28 15.12
N PHE A 445 -4.38 10.49 15.16
CA PHE A 445 -3.72 11.69 14.65
C PHE A 445 -2.61 11.34 13.66
N SER A 446 -2.34 12.24 12.73
CA SER A 446 -1.33 12.07 11.68
C SER A 446 0.07 12.49 12.09
N SER A 447 0.20 13.40 13.05
CA SER A 447 1.49 13.84 13.60
C SER A 447 1.44 13.99 15.12
N ILE A 448 2.61 14.02 15.77
CA ILE A 448 2.70 14.31 17.21
C ILE A 448 2.24 15.74 17.49
N LYS A 449 2.54 16.67 16.59
CA LYS A 449 2.11 18.07 16.72
C LYS A 449 0.58 18.18 16.80
N ASP A 450 -0.17 17.40 16.00
CA ASP A 450 -1.63 17.43 16.01
C ASP A 450 -2.23 16.90 17.32
N VAL A 451 -1.49 16.03 18.03
CA VAL A 451 -1.92 15.44 19.30
C VAL A 451 -1.70 16.39 20.47
N GLU A 452 -0.79 17.36 20.36
CA GLU A 452 -0.41 18.25 21.46
C GLU A 452 -1.53 19.15 21.97
N GLU A 453 -2.60 19.34 21.18
CA GLU A 453 -3.79 20.08 21.56
C GLU A 453 -4.82 19.20 22.32
N ASN A 454 -4.56 17.89 22.48
CA ASN A 454 -5.48 16.96 23.14
C ASN A 454 -5.29 16.95 24.66
N ASP A 455 -6.34 17.31 25.42
CA ASP A 455 -6.29 17.41 26.89
C ASP A 455 -5.86 16.10 27.58
N MET A 456 -6.28 14.93 27.08
CA MET A 456 -5.88 13.63 27.66
C MET A 456 -4.41 13.34 27.42
N PHE A 457 -3.91 13.70 26.26
CA PHE A 457 -2.49 13.57 25.92
C PHE A 457 -1.63 14.44 26.83
N ILE A 458 -2.01 15.72 27.00
CA ILE A 458 -1.32 16.68 27.87
C ILE A 458 -1.26 16.17 29.32
N ARG A 459 -2.36 15.62 29.84
CA ARG A 459 -2.40 15.06 31.20
C ARG A 459 -1.42 13.90 31.36
N LEU A 460 -1.47 12.91 30.45
CA LEU A 460 -0.62 11.73 30.53
C LEU A 460 0.87 12.06 30.48
N ILE A 461 1.30 13.00 29.62
CA ILE A 461 2.70 13.39 29.53
C ILE A 461 3.18 14.23 30.73
N ASN A 462 2.29 15.00 31.37
CA ASN A 462 2.63 15.78 32.55
C ASN A 462 2.69 14.94 33.84
N GLU A 463 1.92 13.84 33.89
CA GLU A 463 1.93 12.90 35.03
C GLU A 463 3.12 11.94 35.00
N ASN A 464 3.79 11.79 33.83
CA ASN A 464 4.89 10.83 33.68
C ASN A 464 6.07 11.43 32.89
N SER A 465 7.18 11.71 33.60
CA SER A 465 8.39 12.30 32.99
C SER A 465 8.99 11.45 31.87
N ASN A 466 8.92 10.11 31.97
CA ASN A 466 9.41 9.22 30.92
C ASN A 466 8.58 9.33 29.63
N LEU A 467 7.27 9.52 29.77
CA LEU A 467 6.40 9.76 28.59
C LEU A 467 6.67 11.14 27.98
N LYS A 468 6.90 12.15 28.81
CA LYS A 468 7.26 13.50 28.32
C LYS A 468 8.54 13.49 27.51
N GLU A 469 9.58 12.81 28.02
CA GLU A 469 10.84 12.63 27.31
C GLU A 469 10.66 11.82 26.04
N ALA A 470 9.88 10.73 26.09
CA ALA A 470 9.59 9.93 24.91
C ALA A 470 8.89 10.72 23.80
N VAL A 471 7.97 11.61 24.15
CA VAL A 471 7.30 12.49 23.18
C VAL A 471 8.27 13.51 22.59
N LYS A 472 9.17 14.11 23.41
CA LYS A 472 10.21 15.02 22.91
C LYS A 472 11.09 14.34 21.86
N LEU A 473 11.57 13.13 22.15
CA LEU A 473 12.40 12.35 21.21
C LEU A 473 11.60 11.92 19.96
N ALA A 474 10.33 11.53 20.16
CA ALA A 474 9.48 11.11 19.05
C ALA A 474 9.25 12.24 18.03
N LYS A 475 9.13 13.49 18.45
CA LYS A 475 9.05 14.66 17.55
C LYS A 475 10.30 14.82 16.68
N ILE A 476 11.48 14.56 17.25
CA ILE A 476 12.74 14.66 16.52
C ILE A 476 12.81 13.59 15.44
N ILE A 477 12.49 12.32 15.79
CA ILE A 477 12.61 11.21 14.84
C ILE A 477 11.39 11.04 13.92
N GLU A 478 10.27 11.70 14.18
CA GLU A 478 9.10 11.67 13.31
C GLU A 478 9.45 12.14 11.89
N GLY A 479 9.06 11.36 10.89
CA GLY A 479 9.35 11.62 9.47
C GLY A 479 10.71 11.09 8.99
N ILE A 480 11.63 10.69 9.87
CA ILE A 480 12.92 10.11 9.48
C ILE A 480 12.69 8.71 8.85
N PRO A 481 13.36 8.35 7.76
CA PRO A 481 13.34 7.02 7.19
C PRO A 481 13.81 5.96 8.18
N ARG A 482 12.98 4.94 8.40
CA ARG A 482 13.27 3.81 9.29
C ARG A 482 13.77 2.60 8.53
N ASN A 483 13.13 2.31 7.41
CA ASN A 483 13.43 1.15 6.56
C ASN A 483 13.11 1.46 5.10
N ILE A 484 13.70 0.64 4.23
CA ILE A 484 13.43 0.66 2.80
C ILE A 484 12.37 -0.38 2.51
N SER A 485 11.45 -0.02 1.60
CA SER A 485 10.44 -0.90 1.05
C SER A 485 10.44 -0.80 -0.47
N THR A 486 9.79 -1.75 -1.12
CA THR A 486 9.55 -1.71 -2.57
C THR A 486 8.20 -1.04 -2.82
N HIS A 487 8.13 -0.13 -3.79
CA HIS A 487 6.87 0.48 -4.23
C HIS A 487 5.88 -0.60 -4.68
N ALA A 488 4.63 -0.48 -4.26
CA ALA A 488 3.63 -1.53 -4.46
C ALA A 488 3.36 -1.88 -5.94
N ALA A 489 3.54 -0.92 -6.86
CA ALA A 489 3.17 -1.07 -8.27
C ALA A 489 4.26 -0.60 -9.24
N GLY A 490 5.04 0.40 -8.86
CA GLY A 490 5.92 1.14 -9.77
C GLY A 490 7.16 0.37 -10.20
N VAL A 491 7.37 0.32 -11.50
CA VAL A 491 8.57 -0.18 -12.16
C VAL A 491 9.08 0.89 -13.12
N ILE A 492 10.38 1.12 -13.15
CA ILE A 492 10.99 2.02 -14.14
C ILE A 492 11.72 1.22 -15.21
N MET A 493 11.79 1.83 -16.39
CA MET A 493 12.43 1.23 -17.56
C MET A 493 13.16 2.29 -18.39
N THR A 494 14.33 1.94 -18.92
CA THR A 494 15.18 2.82 -19.75
C THR A 494 15.75 2.06 -20.96
N GLU A 495 16.21 2.81 -21.96
CA GLU A 495 16.95 2.24 -23.08
C GLU A 495 18.34 1.77 -22.68
N GLU A 496 19.04 2.56 -21.86
CA GLU A 496 20.36 2.24 -21.32
C GLU A 496 20.27 1.62 -19.93
N ASP A 497 21.40 1.15 -19.41
CA ASP A 497 21.45 0.63 -18.04
C ASP A 497 21.05 1.69 -17.01
N LEU A 498 20.12 1.34 -16.14
CA LEU A 498 19.55 2.21 -15.10
C LEU A 498 20.61 2.80 -14.17
N VAL A 499 21.70 2.08 -13.95
CA VAL A 499 22.80 2.55 -13.07
C VAL A 499 23.48 3.82 -13.57
N ASN A 500 23.26 4.22 -14.82
CA ASN A 500 23.71 5.52 -15.36
C ASN A 500 22.82 6.69 -14.91
N TYR A 501 21.63 6.41 -14.41
CA TYR A 501 20.63 7.43 -14.03
C TYR A 501 20.24 7.38 -12.55
N THR A 502 20.29 6.20 -11.95
CA THR A 502 19.93 5.97 -10.53
C THR A 502 20.76 4.82 -9.97
N PRO A 503 21.25 4.95 -8.73
CA PRO A 503 21.91 3.82 -8.10
C PRO A 503 20.89 2.71 -7.82
N LEU A 504 21.33 1.46 -7.91
CA LEU A 504 20.51 0.26 -7.75
C LEU A 504 20.84 -0.47 -6.45
N GLN A 505 19.92 -1.34 -6.02
CA GLN A 505 20.11 -2.25 -4.90
C GLN A 505 19.29 -3.53 -5.12
N PRO A 506 19.57 -4.63 -4.38
CA PRO A 506 18.72 -5.81 -4.42
C PRO A 506 17.29 -5.49 -4.00
N GLY A 507 16.33 -5.98 -4.77
CA GLY A 507 14.91 -5.87 -4.50
C GLY A 507 14.26 -7.23 -4.24
N MET A 508 12.94 -7.28 -4.38
CA MET A 508 12.16 -8.50 -4.17
C MET A 508 12.37 -9.49 -5.34
N ASN A 509 12.24 -10.80 -5.06
CA ASN A 509 12.24 -11.86 -6.06
C ASN A 509 13.50 -11.93 -6.95
N GLY A 510 14.65 -11.45 -6.45
CA GLY A 510 15.92 -11.44 -7.18
C GLY A 510 16.04 -10.34 -8.23
N LEU A 511 15.12 -9.39 -8.26
CA LEU A 511 15.11 -8.23 -9.16
C LEU A 511 15.79 -7.04 -8.48
N TYR A 512 16.27 -6.08 -9.29
CA TYR A 512 16.81 -4.83 -8.76
C TYR A 512 15.69 -3.85 -8.38
N GLN A 513 16.01 -2.97 -7.43
CA GLN A 513 15.23 -1.76 -7.17
C GLN A 513 16.13 -0.53 -7.13
N THR A 514 15.56 0.63 -7.42
CA THR A 514 16.29 1.91 -7.40
C THR A 514 16.62 2.33 -5.99
N GLN A 515 17.61 3.19 -5.81
CA GLN A 515 17.81 3.87 -4.54
C GLN A 515 16.98 5.16 -4.43
N TYR A 516 16.64 5.82 -5.55
CA TYR A 516 15.80 7.01 -5.57
C TYR A 516 14.32 6.67 -5.53
N GLU A 517 13.52 7.56 -4.93
CA GLU A 517 12.07 7.46 -4.87
C GLU A 517 11.40 7.90 -6.17
N ALA A 518 10.13 7.52 -6.36
CA ALA A 518 9.35 7.81 -7.55
C ALA A 518 9.40 9.29 -7.97
N SER A 519 9.22 10.22 -7.01
CA SER A 519 9.21 11.67 -7.30
C SER A 519 10.54 12.19 -7.84
N ASP A 520 11.66 11.62 -7.45
CA ASP A 520 12.98 12.03 -7.91
C ASP A 520 13.31 11.38 -9.25
N LEU A 521 12.90 10.13 -9.48
CA LEU A 521 13.02 9.44 -10.77
C LEU A 521 12.20 10.15 -11.86
N GLU A 522 11.00 10.61 -11.54
CA GLU A 522 10.17 11.40 -12.46
C GLU A 522 10.83 12.73 -12.83
N LYS A 523 11.44 13.45 -11.87
CA LYS A 523 12.21 14.67 -12.15
C LYS A 523 13.40 14.42 -13.07
N LEU A 524 14.09 13.28 -12.91
CA LEU A 524 15.17 12.83 -13.78
C LEU A 524 14.70 12.41 -15.17
N GLY A 525 13.38 12.40 -15.42
CA GLY A 525 12.78 12.05 -16.70
C GLY A 525 12.65 10.56 -16.94
N LEU A 526 12.75 9.74 -15.89
CA LEU A 526 12.56 8.28 -15.99
C LEU A 526 11.07 7.93 -16.01
N LEU A 527 10.70 7.03 -16.88
CA LEU A 527 9.32 6.62 -17.07
C LEU A 527 8.92 5.56 -16.06
N LYS A 528 7.91 5.86 -15.26
CA LYS A 528 7.27 4.92 -14.34
C LYS A 528 6.15 4.15 -15.08
N MET A 529 6.09 2.86 -14.88
CA MET A 529 5.00 1.98 -15.29
C MET A 529 4.38 1.32 -14.06
N ASP A 530 3.06 1.40 -13.91
CA ASP A 530 2.37 0.86 -12.76
C ASP A 530 1.70 -0.48 -13.05
N PHE A 531 2.20 -1.53 -12.40
CA PHE A 531 1.65 -2.89 -12.39
C PHE A 531 0.89 -3.10 -11.08
N LEU A 532 -0.41 -2.87 -11.11
CA LEU A 532 -1.24 -2.89 -9.90
C LEU A 532 -1.84 -4.29 -9.70
N GLY A 533 -1.61 -4.86 -8.52
CA GLY A 533 -2.27 -6.09 -8.09
C GLY A 533 -3.62 -5.79 -7.49
N ILE A 534 -4.71 -6.27 -8.10
CA ILE A 534 -6.06 -6.10 -7.60
C ILE A 534 -6.67 -7.45 -7.25
N ARG A 535 -7.01 -7.64 -5.97
CA ARG A 535 -7.60 -8.89 -5.47
C ARG A 535 -8.93 -9.25 -6.13
N ASN A 536 -9.71 -8.25 -6.50
CA ASN A 536 -10.99 -8.46 -7.18
C ASN A 536 -10.84 -9.13 -8.56
N LEU A 537 -9.73 -8.88 -9.26
CA LEU A 537 -9.42 -9.59 -10.51
C LEU A 537 -9.05 -11.05 -10.24
N SER A 538 -8.32 -11.34 -9.16
CA SER A 538 -8.06 -12.72 -8.74
C SER A 538 -9.36 -13.46 -8.41
N ILE A 539 -10.28 -12.81 -7.70
CA ILE A 539 -11.59 -13.38 -7.38
C ILE A 539 -12.39 -13.68 -8.66
N ILE A 540 -12.44 -12.73 -9.61
CA ILE A 540 -13.15 -12.95 -10.90
C ILE A 540 -12.54 -14.14 -11.63
N GLU A 541 -11.21 -14.20 -11.73
CA GLU A 541 -10.49 -15.27 -12.41
C GLU A 541 -10.77 -16.64 -11.74
N GLU A 542 -10.69 -16.71 -10.43
CA GLU A 542 -10.97 -17.93 -9.65
C GLU A 542 -12.41 -18.38 -9.78
N VAL A 543 -13.39 -17.47 -9.76
CA VAL A 543 -14.81 -17.79 -9.98
C VAL A 543 -15.02 -18.37 -11.37
N ILE A 544 -14.42 -17.78 -12.41
CA ILE A 544 -14.55 -18.25 -13.79
C ILE A 544 -13.89 -19.63 -13.97
N GLU A 545 -12.72 -19.84 -13.36
CA GLU A 545 -12.04 -21.14 -13.40
C GLU A 545 -12.85 -22.22 -12.68
N GLU A 546 -13.49 -21.89 -11.55
CA GLU A 546 -14.32 -22.82 -10.81
C GLU A 546 -15.61 -23.18 -11.60
N ILE A 547 -16.25 -22.22 -12.23
CA ILE A 547 -17.41 -22.43 -13.13
C ILE A 547 -17.00 -23.35 -14.30
N LYS A 548 -15.85 -23.07 -14.92
CA LYS A 548 -15.34 -23.90 -16.03
C LYS A 548 -15.10 -25.34 -15.58
N ARG A 549 -14.50 -25.54 -14.41
CA ARG A 549 -14.19 -26.88 -13.86
C ARG A 549 -15.44 -27.67 -13.51
N ASN A 550 -16.45 -27.02 -12.92
CA ASN A 550 -17.63 -27.72 -12.37
C ASN A 550 -18.80 -27.78 -13.34
N GLU A 551 -18.96 -26.79 -14.24
CA GLU A 551 -20.09 -26.68 -15.16
C GLU A 551 -19.68 -26.77 -16.64
N ASN A 552 -18.37 -26.82 -16.93
CA ASN A 552 -17.82 -26.81 -18.29
C ASN A 552 -18.25 -25.58 -19.12
N ILE A 553 -18.54 -24.46 -18.44
CA ILE A 553 -18.91 -23.18 -19.06
C ILE A 553 -17.68 -22.26 -19.08
N VAL A 554 -17.33 -21.73 -20.26
CA VAL A 554 -16.26 -20.75 -20.42
C VAL A 554 -16.84 -19.35 -20.48
N ILE A 555 -16.52 -18.53 -19.47
CA ILE A 555 -16.97 -17.15 -19.40
C ILE A 555 -15.84 -16.21 -19.85
N ASP A 556 -16.09 -15.41 -20.88
CA ASP A 556 -15.25 -14.30 -21.27
C ASP A 556 -15.80 -13.03 -20.62
N VAL A 557 -15.07 -12.46 -19.66
CA VAL A 557 -15.50 -11.28 -18.88
C VAL A 557 -15.85 -10.09 -19.79
N ASN A 558 -15.13 -9.95 -20.90
CA ASN A 558 -15.33 -8.86 -21.86
C ASN A 558 -16.55 -9.08 -22.78
N LYS A 559 -17.25 -10.20 -22.66
CA LYS A 559 -18.50 -10.50 -23.38
C LYS A 559 -19.73 -10.52 -22.48
N ILE A 560 -19.56 -10.24 -21.20
CA ILE A 560 -20.69 -10.10 -20.26
C ILE A 560 -21.59 -8.97 -20.75
N PRO A 561 -22.91 -9.22 -20.95
CA PRO A 561 -23.85 -8.18 -21.35
C PRO A 561 -23.95 -7.11 -20.25
N LEU A 562 -23.78 -5.83 -20.63
CA LEU A 562 -23.74 -4.70 -19.67
C LEU A 562 -25.14 -4.12 -19.37
N ASP A 563 -26.19 -4.84 -19.74
CA ASP A 563 -27.61 -4.45 -19.63
C ASP A 563 -28.49 -5.54 -18.99
N ASP A 564 -27.89 -6.55 -18.34
CA ASP A 564 -28.62 -7.65 -17.69
C ASP A 564 -29.49 -7.12 -16.54
N LYS A 565 -30.80 -7.23 -16.70
CA LYS A 565 -31.81 -6.73 -15.74
C LYS A 565 -31.67 -7.37 -14.36
N LYS A 566 -31.40 -8.69 -14.29
CA LYS A 566 -31.25 -9.38 -13.01
C LYS A 566 -30.07 -8.85 -12.19
N THR A 567 -28.98 -8.52 -12.87
CA THR A 567 -27.81 -7.92 -12.25
C THR A 567 -28.11 -6.54 -11.68
N PHE A 568 -28.79 -5.68 -12.43
CA PHE A 568 -29.22 -4.36 -11.92
C PHE A 568 -30.27 -4.47 -10.79
N GLU A 569 -31.13 -5.46 -10.80
CA GLU A 569 -32.05 -5.74 -9.71
C GLU A 569 -31.31 -6.13 -8.43
N LEU A 570 -30.31 -7.03 -8.51
CA LEU A 570 -29.46 -7.39 -7.36
C LEU A 570 -28.77 -6.14 -6.79
N ILE A 571 -28.17 -5.30 -7.64
CA ILE A 571 -27.52 -4.06 -7.23
C ILE A 571 -28.54 -3.11 -6.58
N SER A 572 -29.74 -2.97 -7.16
CA SER A 572 -30.81 -2.10 -6.66
C SER A 572 -31.44 -2.58 -5.35
N ARG A 573 -31.36 -3.87 -5.02
CA ARG A 573 -31.71 -4.41 -3.69
C ARG A 573 -30.62 -4.19 -2.66
N GLY A 574 -29.44 -3.71 -3.06
CA GLY A 574 -28.28 -3.51 -2.18
C GLY A 574 -27.60 -4.80 -1.73
N GLU A 575 -27.80 -5.91 -2.48
CA GLU A 575 -27.16 -7.21 -2.21
C GLU A 575 -25.73 -7.25 -2.76
N THR A 576 -24.97 -6.17 -2.50
CA THR A 576 -23.67 -5.91 -3.11
C THR A 576 -22.48 -6.18 -2.18
N GLU A 577 -22.66 -7.05 -1.18
CA GLU A 577 -21.56 -7.55 -0.35
C GLU A 577 -20.52 -8.23 -1.24
N GLY A 578 -19.25 -7.88 -1.06
CA GLY A 578 -18.14 -8.42 -1.81
C GLY A 578 -18.02 -7.93 -3.26
N ILE A 579 -18.88 -7.00 -3.69
CA ILE A 579 -18.78 -6.38 -5.01
C ILE A 579 -17.93 -5.12 -4.94
N PHE A 580 -16.86 -5.11 -5.71
CA PHE A 580 -15.92 -3.99 -5.78
C PHE A 580 -16.62 -2.63 -5.95
N GLN A 581 -16.23 -1.64 -5.18
CA GLN A 581 -16.79 -0.28 -5.09
C GLN A 581 -18.22 -0.18 -4.52
N PHE A 582 -18.99 -1.28 -4.44
CA PHE A 582 -20.40 -1.22 -4.08
C PHE A 582 -20.75 -1.89 -2.74
N GLU A 583 -19.77 -2.38 -1.99
CA GLU A 583 -19.97 -3.22 -0.81
C GLU A 583 -20.24 -2.46 0.50
N SER A 584 -19.79 -1.20 0.64
CA SER A 584 -19.94 -0.45 1.89
C SER A 584 -21.41 -0.21 2.24
N GLY A 585 -21.75 -0.21 3.55
CA GLY A 585 -23.12 -0.04 4.01
C GLY A 585 -23.78 1.24 3.52
N GLY A 586 -23.03 2.36 3.52
CA GLY A 586 -23.53 3.63 3.00
C GLY A 586 -23.76 3.61 1.49
N MET A 587 -22.84 3.01 0.73
CA MET A 587 -22.99 2.82 -0.72
C MET A 587 -24.21 1.96 -1.03
N ARG A 588 -24.43 0.87 -0.32
CA ARG A 588 -25.60 -0.01 -0.46
C ARG A 588 -26.90 0.74 -0.23
N ASN A 589 -26.96 1.62 0.79
CA ASN A 589 -28.12 2.48 1.05
C ASN A 589 -28.37 3.47 -0.11
N VAL A 590 -27.33 4.01 -0.72
CA VAL A 590 -27.46 4.87 -1.91
C VAL A 590 -28.00 4.08 -3.09
N LEU A 591 -27.45 2.89 -3.38
CA LEU A 591 -27.88 2.04 -4.50
C LEU A 591 -29.34 1.63 -4.39
N THR A 592 -29.83 1.30 -3.18
CA THR A 592 -31.25 0.94 -2.96
C THR A 592 -32.21 2.11 -3.21
N LYS A 593 -31.77 3.34 -2.97
CA LYS A 593 -32.56 4.54 -3.19
C LYS A 593 -32.47 5.02 -4.65
N TYR A 594 -31.27 5.00 -5.23
CA TYR A 594 -30.99 5.49 -6.57
C TYR A 594 -31.47 4.50 -7.66
N LYS A 595 -31.46 3.20 -7.40
CA LYS A 595 -31.86 2.10 -8.30
C LYS A 595 -31.23 2.24 -9.69
N PRO A 596 -29.91 2.00 -9.83
CA PRO A 596 -29.22 2.09 -11.12
C PRO A 596 -29.75 1.03 -12.08
N ASP A 597 -29.84 1.37 -13.37
CA ASP A 597 -30.34 0.51 -14.44
C ASP A 597 -29.39 0.43 -15.64
N ASN A 598 -28.28 1.16 -15.60
CA ASN A 598 -27.22 1.14 -16.60
C ASN A 598 -25.85 1.47 -15.97
N ILE A 599 -24.77 1.26 -16.75
CA ILE A 599 -23.39 1.48 -16.30
C ILE A 599 -23.10 2.93 -15.93
N LEU A 600 -23.64 3.90 -16.66
CA LEU A 600 -23.43 5.32 -16.36
C LEU A 600 -24.05 5.68 -15.01
N HIS A 601 -25.20 5.11 -14.66
CA HIS A 601 -25.82 5.29 -13.35
C HIS A 601 -24.92 4.78 -12.21
N LEU A 602 -24.22 3.66 -12.42
CA LEU A 602 -23.21 3.18 -11.47
C LEU A 602 -22.02 4.14 -11.39
N ALA A 603 -21.58 4.68 -12.53
CA ALA A 603 -20.49 5.64 -12.58
C ALA A 603 -20.82 6.95 -11.85
N TYR A 604 -22.07 7.43 -11.94
CA TYR A 604 -22.53 8.61 -11.19
C TYR A 604 -22.49 8.38 -9.69
N VAL A 605 -22.99 7.22 -9.23
CA VAL A 605 -22.97 6.88 -7.81
C VAL A 605 -21.52 6.75 -7.30
N ASN A 606 -20.64 6.09 -8.04
CA ASN A 606 -19.22 5.99 -7.70
C ASN A 606 -18.53 7.37 -7.60
N ALA A 607 -18.87 8.27 -8.50
CA ALA A 607 -18.31 9.62 -8.52
C ALA A 607 -18.82 10.48 -7.36
N LEU A 608 -20.08 10.33 -6.98
CA LEU A 608 -20.74 11.15 -5.95
C LEU A 608 -20.52 10.62 -4.53
N TYR A 609 -20.37 9.31 -4.34
CA TYR A 609 -20.24 8.73 -3.00
C TYR A 609 -18.81 8.92 -2.43
N ARG A 610 -18.50 10.15 -2.07
CA ARG A 610 -17.23 10.60 -1.46
C ARG A 610 -17.48 11.79 -0.54
N PRO A 611 -16.64 12.03 0.48
CA PRO A 611 -16.71 13.23 1.29
C PRO A 611 -16.78 14.51 0.43
N GLY A 612 -17.76 15.34 0.67
CA GLY A 612 -18.10 16.54 -0.12
C GLY A 612 -19.22 16.28 -1.12
N PRO A 613 -19.02 15.59 -2.24
CA PRO A 613 -20.06 15.38 -3.25
C PRO A 613 -21.27 14.58 -2.77
N MET A 614 -21.12 13.73 -1.73
CA MET A 614 -22.22 12.90 -1.22
C MET A 614 -23.41 13.72 -0.68
N GLU A 615 -23.21 14.97 -0.30
CA GLU A 615 -24.28 15.87 0.12
C GLU A 615 -25.30 16.15 -0.98
N MET A 616 -24.91 15.99 -2.25
CA MET A 616 -25.75 16.21 -3.42
C MET A 616 -26.57 14.96 -3.80
N ILE A 617 -26.26 13.79 -3.26
CA ILE A 617 -26.93 12.54 -3.62
C ILE A 617 -28.45 12.60 -3.42
N PRO A 618 -29.00 13.16 -2.31
CA PRO A 618 -30.46 13.25 -2.13
C PRO A 618 -31.14 14.03 -3.26
N GLU A 619 -30.60 15.19 -3.61
CA GLU A 619 -31.14 16.02 -4.70
C GLU A 619 -31.01 15.31 -6.06
N PHE A 620 -29.86 14.68 -6.31
CA PHE A 620 -29.60 13.91 -7.51
C PHE A 620 -30.62 12.77 -7.70
N ILE A 621 -31.00 12.09 -6.61
CA ILE A 621 -32.05 11.06 -6.62
C ILE A 621 -33.42 11.66 -6.93
N GLU A 622 -33.79 12.80 -6.30
CA GLU A 622 -35.08 13.46 -6.53
C GLU A 622 -35.23 13.92 -8.01
N CYS A 623 -34.16 14.46 -8.59
CA CYS A 623 -34.13 14.83 -10.01
C CYS A 623 -34.26 13.61 -10.94
N LYS A 624 -33.59 12.50 -10.64
CA LYS A 624 -33.68 11.24 -11.41
C LYS A 624 -35.12 10.74 -11.51
N PHE A 625 -35.87 10.79 -10.42
CA PHE A 625 -37.24 10.31 -10.38
C PHE A 625 -38.30 11.37 -10.75
N GLY A 626 -37.85 12.56 -11.23
CA GLY A 626 -38.75 13.62 -11.66
C GLY A 626 -39.50 14.31 -10.51
N ARG A 627 -39.09 14.11 -9.25
CA ARG A 627 -39.70 14.73 -8.06
C ARG A 627 -39.22 16.17 -7.85
N LYS A 628 -38.09 16.52 -8.43
CA LYS A 628 -37.53 17.86 -8.46
C LYS A 628 -37.16 18.22 -9.90
N ASN A 629 -37.53 19.46 -10.34
CA ASN A 629 -37.14 19.95 -11.66
C ASN A 629 -35.65 20.23 -11.70
N VAL A 630 -34.99 19.82 -12.79
CA VAL A 630 -33.58 20.13 -13.05
C VAL A 630 -33.46 21.61 -13.41
N SER A 631 -32.59 22.34 -12.73
CA SER A 631 -32.25 23.73 -13.05
C SER A 631 -30.86 23.84 -13.63
N TYR A 632 -30.67 24.73 -14.59
CA TYR A 632 -29.38 25.03 -15.20
C TYR A 632 -29.07 26.52 -15.01
N LEU A 633 -27.79 26.84 -14.73
CA LEU A 633 -27.35 28.23 -14.60
C LEU A 633 -27.44 29.01 -15.94
N HIS A 634 -27.38 28.30 -17.05
CA HIS A 634 -27.51 28.82 -18.40
C HIS A 634 -28.01 27.71 -19.33
N ASP A 635 -28.79 28.04 -20.36
CA ASP A 635 -29.35 27.04 -21.27
C ASP A 635 -28.29 26.24 -22.02
N ASP A 636 -27.17 26.86 -22.38
CA ASP A 636 -26.05 26.21 -23.07
C ASP A 636 -25.35 25.13 -22.18
N LEU A 637 -25.56 25.14 -20.87
CA LEU A 637 -25.09 24.08 -19.99
C LEU A 637 -25.95 22.83 -20.06
N LYS A 638 -27.19 22.93 -20.59
CA LYS A 638 -28.14 21.83 -20.62
C LYS A 638 -27.58 20.61 -21.37
N GLU A 639 -26.95 20.83 -22.53
CA GLU A 639 -26.34 19.76 -23.31
C GLU A 639 -25.27 18.97 -22.51
N ILE A 640 -24.47 19.69 -21.72
CA ILE A 640 -23.36 19.12 -20.96
C ILE A 640 -23.83 18.46 -19.66
N LEU A 641 -24.82 19.07 -18.99
CA LEU A 641 -25.23 18.69 -17.65
C LEU A 641 -26.53 17.87 -17.56
N ALA A 642 -27.31 17.76 -18.66
CA ALA A 642 -28.53 16.97 -18.64
C ALA A 642 -28.32 15.50 -18.22
N PRO A 643 -27.28 14.81 -18.66
CA PRO A 643 -27.03 13.44 -18.22
C PRO A 643 -26.81 13.29 -16.70
N THR A 644 -26.38 14.37 -16.05
CA THR A 644 -26.09 14.42 -14.61
C THR A 644 -27.04 15.35 -13.84
N TYR A 645 -28.26 15.53 -14.36
CA TYR A 645 -29.33 16.28 -13.71
C TYR A 645 -28.95 17.71 -13.28
N GLY A 646 -28.18 18.42 -14.09
CA GLY A 646 -27.73 19.79 -13.82
C GLY A 646 -26.51 19.92 -12.90
N VAL A 647 -25.94 18.82 -12.44
CA VAL A 647 -24.82 18.81 -11.51
C VAL A 647 -23.50 18.49 -12.22
N ILE A 648 -22.42 19.22 -11.89
CA ILE A 648 -21.06 18.83 -12.32
C ILE A 648 -20.60 17.64 -11.46
N VAL A 649 -20.57 16.46 -12.07
CA VAL A 649 -20.08 15.21 -11.46
C VAL A 649 -18.67 14.90 -11.91
N PHE A 650 -18.36 15.16 -13.18
CA PHE A 650 -17.11 14.77 -13.83
C PHE A 650 -16.21 15.95 -14.19
N GLN A 651 -14.90 15.70 -14.16
CA GLN A 651 -13.88 16.66 -14.58
C GLN A 651 -14.03 17.04 -16.05
N GLU A 652 -14.43 16.10 -16.88
CA GLU A 652 -14.68 16.26 -18.30
C GLU A 652 -15.80 17.30 -18.56
N GLN A 653 -16.83 17.36 -17.70
CA GLN A 653 -17.87 18.39 -17.82
C GLN A 653 -17.32 19.81 -17.60
N ILE A 654 -16.35 19.97 -16.68
CA ILE A 654 -15.65 21.25 -16.48
C ILE A 654 -14.90 21.65 -17.75
N MET A 655 -14.23 20.70 -18.40
CA MET A 655 -13.50 20.96 -19.65
C MET A 655 -14.47 21.36 -20.78
N LEU A 656 -15.59 20.67 -20.91
CA LEU A 656 -16.61 20.98 -21.92
C LEU A 656 -17.29 22.33 -21.66
N ILE A 657 -17.54 22.70 -20.40
CA ILE A 657 -18.05 24.01 -20.03
C ILE A 657 -17.07 25.12 -20.43
N ALA A 658 -15.77 24.95 -20.12
CA ALA A 658 -14.75 25.93 -20.51
C ALA A 658 -14.61 26.04 -22.03
N GLN A 659 -14.73 24.96 -22.78
CA GLN A 659 -14.75 24.96 -24.24
C GLN A 659 -15.97 25.70 -24.77
N LYS A 660 -17.17 25.43 -24.27
CA LYS A 660 -18.42 26.01 -24.74
C LYS A 660 -18.50 27.50 -24.44
N PHE A 661 -18.20 27.93 -23.20
CA PHE A 661 -18.39 29.31 -22.73
C PHE A 661 -17.20 30.22 -22.98
N ALA A 662 -15.97 29.70 -23.03
CA ALA A 662 -14.77 30.52 -23.19
C ALA A 662 -13.97 30.17 -24.44
N GLY A 663 -14.44 29.25 -25.30
CA GLY A 663 -13.74 28.86 -26.52
C GLY A 663 -12.35 28.29 -26.26
N TYR A 664 -12.15 27.66 -25.10
CA TYR A 664 -10.90 26.98 -24.79
C TYR A 664 -10.72 25.78 -25.70
N THR A 665 -9.48 25.48 -26.08
CA THR A 665 -9.17 24.11 -26.52
C THR A 665 -9.35 23.13 -25.33
N LEU A 666 -9.54 21.84 -25.61
CA LEU A 666 -9.67 20.86 -24.52
C LEU A 666 -8.39 20.77 -23.69
N GLY A 667 -7.20 21.01 -24.28
CA GLY A 667 -5.93 21.09 -23.56
C GLY A 667 -5.85 22.28 -22.62
N GLU A 668 -6.22 23.50 -23.09
CA GLU A 668 -6.36 24.68 -22.21
C GLU A 668 -7.36 24.44 -21.07
N ALA A 669 -8.46 23.75 -21.37
CA ALA A 669 -9.49 23.41 -20.39
C ALA A 669 -8.97 22.43 -19.30
N ASP A 670 -8.09 21.48 -19.66
CA ASP A 670 -7.42 20.62 -18.65
C ASP A 670 -6.46 21.43 -17.77
N ILE A 671 -5.74 22.41 -18.34
CA ILE A 671 -4.89 23.31 -17.57
C ILE A 671 -5.73 24.12 -16.55
N LEU A 672 -6.84 24.72 -17.01
CA LEU A 672 -7.79 25.42 -16.13
C LEU A 672 -8.27 24.52 -14.99
N ARG A 673 -8.75 23.33 -15.30
CA ARG A 673 -9.23 22.35 -14.32
C ARG A 673 -8.19 22.05 -13.25
N ARG A 674 -6.92 21.86 -13.65
CA ARG A 674 -5.80 21.61 -12.72
C ARG A 674 -5.47 22.83 -11.86
N ALA A 675 -5.48 24.00 -12.46
CA ALA A 675 -5.24 25.25 -11.76
C ALA A 675 -6.27 25.46 -10.63
N VAL A 676 -7.53 25.25 -10.94
CA VAL A 676 -8.62 25.34 -9.96
C VAL A 676 -8.49 24.29 -8.86
N SER A 677 -8.11 23.06 -9.18
CA SER A 677 -7.91 21.98 -8.19
C SER A 677 -6.72 22.26 -7.23
N LYS A 678 -5.71 23.04 -7.64
CA LYS A 678 -4.55 23.37 -6.79
C LYS A 678 -4.79 24.54 -5.81
N LYS A 679 -5.91 25.23 -5.89
CA LYS A 679 -6.37 26.33 -4.99
C LYS A 679 -5.38 27.48 -4.76
N LYS A 680 -4.44 27.74 -5.65
CA LYS A 680 -3.55 28.90 -5.54
C LYS A 680 -4.31 30.15 -5.95
N LYS A 681 -4.57 31.07 -5.00
CA LYS A 681 -5.38 32.28 -5.22
C LYS A 681 -4.97 33.10 -6.45
N GLU A 682 -3.69 33.35 -6.62
CA GLU A 682 -3.15 34.12 -7.75
C GLU A 682 -3.42 33.45 -9.11
N VAL A 683 -3.31 32.12 -9.16
CA VAL A 683 -3.58 31.34 -10.37
C VAL A 683 -5.08 31.34 -10.70
N LEU A 684 -5.93 31.18 -9.66
CA LEU A 684 -7.38 31.21 -9.81
C LEU A 684 -7.86 32.57 -10.37
N GLU A 685 -7.32 33.66 -9.86
CA GLU A 685 -7.74 35.00 -10.31
C GLU A 685 -7.28 35.28 -11.74
N ARG A 686 -6.08 34.92 -12.12
CA ARG A 686 -5.57 35.02 -13.49
C ARG A 686 -6.44 34.22 -14.47
N GLU A 687 -6.78 32.97 -14.10
CA GLU A 687 -7.63 32.12 -14.93
C GLU A 687 -9.08 32.63 -15.01
N ARG A 688 -9.59 33.27 -13.94
CA ARG A 688 -10.90 33.93 -13.95
C ARG A 688 -10.94 35.05 -15.00
N ILE A 689 -9.95 35.95 -14.97
CA ILE A 689 -9.86 37.06 -15.94
C ILE A 689 -9.84 36.50 -17.37
N LYS A 690 -8.96 35.53 -17.62
CA LYS A 690 -8.86 34.88 -18.95
C LYS A 690 -10.17 34.25 -19.40
N PHE A 691 -10.89 33.55 -18.49
CA PHE A 691 -12.15 32.90 -18.77
C PHE A 691 -13.25 33.93 -19.14
N VAL A 692 -13.37 34.99 -18.33
CA VAL A 692 -14.39 36.02 -18.53
C VAL A 692 -14.13 36.80 -19.83
N GLU A 693 -12.87 37.19 -20.12
CA GLU A 693 -12.49 37.87 -21.36
C GLU A 693 -12.82 37.01 -22.58
N LYS A 694 -12.40 35.74 -22.59
CA LYS A 694 -12.70 34.84 -23.71
C LYS A 694 -14.20 34.57 -23.86
N SER A 695 -14.96 34.48 -22.77
CA SER A 695 -16.41 34.35 -22.80
C SER A 695 -17.10 35.60 -23.40
N GLY A 696 -16.61 36.77 -23.08
CA GLY A 696 -17.09 38.04 -23.67
C GLY A 696 -16.91 38.10 -25.19
N LEU A 697 -15.80 37.52 -25.71
CA LEU A 697 -15.60 37.42 -27.17
C LEU A 697 -16.62 36.49 -27.85
N LEU A 698 -17.22 35.59 -27.14
CA LEU A 698 -18.30 34.71 -27.63
C LEU A 698 -19.70 35.28 -27.40
N GLY A 699 -19.81 36.51 -26.85
CA GLY A 699 -21.06 37.22 -26.64
C GLY A 699 -21.75 36.96 -25.30
N TYR A 700 -21.11 36.27 -24.35
CA TYR A 700 -21.67 36.06 -23.02
C TYR A 700 -21.47 37.29 -22.13
N ASP A 701 -22.50 37.60 -21.32
CA ASP A 701 -22.40 38.67 -20.32
C ASP A 701 -21.40 38.36 -19.24
N SER A 702 -20.64 39.39 -18.80
CA SER A 702 -19.60 39.23 -17.80
C SER A 702 -20.11 38.68 -16.47
N LYS A 703 -21.32 39.01 -16.03
CA LYS A 703 -21.91 38.50 -14.79
C LYS A 703 -22.23 37.01 -14.92
N VAL A 704 -22.77 36.59 -16.07
CA VAL A 704 -23.02 35.17 -16.38
C VAL A 704 -21.71 34.39 -16.38
N SER A 705 -20.68 34.92 -17.07
CA SER A 705 -19.38 34.29 -17.17
C SER A 705 -18.70 34.12 -15.79
N ASN A 706 -18.75 35.13 -14.92
CA ASN A 706 -18.25 35.06 -13.55
C ASN A 706 -19.03 34.03 -12.74
N HIS A 707 -20.35 33.96 -12.86
CA HIS A 707 -21.18 33.01 -12.13
C HIS A 707 -20.87 31.56 -12.56
N ILE A 708 -20.65 31.33 -13.85
CA ILE A 708 -20.24 30.02 -14.38
C ILE A 708 -18.83 29.65 -13.90
N TYR A 709 -17.90 30.63 -13.89
CA TYR A 709 -16.55 30.38 -13.33
C TYR A 709 -16.61 30.01 -11.84
N ASP A 710 -17.42 30.71 -11.04
CA ASP A 710 -17.62 30.36 -9.62
C ASP A 710 -18.21 28.97 -9.46
N TYR A 711 -19.11 28.58 -10.35
CA TYR A 711 -19.67 27.23 -10.39
C TYR A 711 -18.58 26.17 -10.70
N ILE A 712 -17.71 26.45 -11.68
CA ILE A 712 -16.54 25.61 -11.96
C ILE A 712 -15.63 25.50 -10.74
N VAL A 713 -15.28 26.62 -10.10
CA VAL A 713 -14.38 26.63 -8.92
C VAL A 713 -14.98 25.84 -7.78
N LYS A 714 -16.29 26.00 -7.51
CA LYS A 714 -17.01 25.25 -6.47
C LYS A 714 -16.91 23.75 -6.67
N PHE A 715 -17.08 23.27 -7.91
CA PHE A 715 -17.14 21.85 -8.24
C PHE A 715 -15.82 21.23 -8.73
N ALA A 716 -14.82 22.02 -9.06
CA ALA A 716 -13.54 21.48 -9.57
C ALA A 716 -12.79 20.58 -8.58
N ASN A 717 -13.00 20.79 -7.27
CA ASN A 717 -12.47 19.91 -6.23
C ASN A 717 -13.28 18.62 -6.07
N TYR A 718 -14.52 18.62 -6.54
CA TYR A 718 -15.47 17.52 -6.42
C TYR A 718 -15.62 16.72 -7.70
N GLY A 719 -15.18 17.25 -8.84
CA GLY A 719 -15.21 16.55 -10.13
C GLY A 719 -14.39 15.26 -10.10
N PHE A 720 -14.98 14.18 -10.57
CA PHE A 720 -14.32 12.87 -10.68
C PHE A 720 -13.88 12.60 -12.12
N ASN A 721 -12.85 11.78 -12.30
CA ASN A 721 -12.46 11.33 -13.63
C ASN A 721 -13.53 10.36 -14.19
N LYS A 722 -14.20 10.73 -15.29
CA LYS A 722 -15.28 9.95 -15.90
C LYS A 722 -14.79 8.58 -16.36
N SER A 723 -13.62 8.52 -17.00
CA SER A 723 -13.04 7.26 -17.46
C SER A 723 -12.80 6.28 -16.33
N HIS A 724 -12.24 6.74 -15.20
CA HIS A 724 -12.03 5.92 -14.02
C HIS A 724 -13.37 5.43 -13.42
N ALA A 725 -14.36 6.30 -13.31
CA ALA A 725 -15.69 5.94 -12.80
C ALA A 725 -16.36 4.85 -13.64
N VAL A 726 -16.33 5.00 -14.97
CA VAL A 726 -16.94 4.03 -15.91
C VAL A 726 -16.26 2.67 -15.82
N VAL A 727 -14.93 2.65 -15.86
CA VAL A 727 -14.15 1.40 -15.82
C VAL A 727 -14.42 0.60 -14.54
N TYR A 728 -14.37 1.27 -13.38
CA TYR A 728 -14.56 0.61 -12.10
C TYR A 728 -16.03 0.22 -11.86
N SER A 729 -16.96 0.94 -12.48
CA SER A 729 -18.35 0.52 -12.51
C SER A 729 -18.57 -0.73 -13.35
N ILE A 730 -17.85 -0.88 -14.47
CA ILE A 730 -17.92 -2.09 -15.29
C ILE A 730 -17.31 -3.27 -14.53
N LEU A 731 -16.15 -3.09 -13.87
CA LEU A 731 -15.53 -4.13 -13.06
C LEU A 731 -16.47 -4.59 -11.93
N GLY A 732 -17.06 -3.64 -11.19
CA GLY A 732 -18.06 -3.96 -10.15
C GLY A 732 -19.30 -4.62 -10.72
N TYR A 733 -19.77 -4.21 -11.90
CA TYR A 733 -20.89 -4.84 -12.58
C TYR A 733 -20.58 -6.26 -13.03
N GLN A 734 -19.37 -6.54 -13.53
CA GLN A 734 -18.92 -7.90 -13.87
C GLN A 734 -18.94 -8.82 -12.64
N MET A 735 -18.48 -8.33 -11.49
CA MET A 735 -18.61 -9.08 -10.23
C MET A 735 -20.07 -9.29 -9.83
N ALA A 736 -20.93 -8.28 -9.99
CA ALA A 736 -22.35 -8.38 -9.72
C ALA A 736 -23.04 -9.40 -10.63
N TYR A 737 -22.67 -9.45 -11.90
CA TYR A 737 -23.14 -10.43 -12.87
C TYR A 737 -22.78 -11.86 -12.45
N LEU A 738 -21.51 -12.10 -12.08
CA LEU A 738 -21.06 -13.38 -11.58
C LEU A 738 -21.80 -13.78 -10.29
N LYS A 739 -22.00 -12.83 -9.37
CA LYS A 739 -22.77 -13.04 -8.15
C LYS A 739 -24.24 -13.39 -8.45
N THR A 740 -24.86 -12.74 -9.44
CA THR A 740 -26.26 -12.96 -9.83
C THR A 740 -26.50 -14.35 -10.44
N HIS A 741 -25.62 -14.75 -11.36
CA HIS A 741 -25.81 -15.95 -12.16
C HIS A 741 -25.09 -17.18 -11.64
N TYR A 742 -24.02 -16.99 -10.82
CA TYR A 742 -23.15 -18.04 -10.30
C TYR A 742 -22.88 -17.84 -8.80
N TYR A 743 -23.94 -17.58 -8.04
CA TYR A 743 -23.88 -17.15 -6.65
C TYR A 743 -23.01 -18.05 -5.76
N LYS A 744 -23.14 -19.36 -5.84
CA LYS A 744 -22.39 -20.32 -5.02
C LYS A 744 -20.88 -20.21 -5.21
N TYR A 745 -20.42 -20.12 -6.46
CA TYR A 745 -18.98 -19.98 -6.80
C TYR A 745 -18.45 -18.62 -6.38
N PHE A 746 -19.23 -17.56 -6.62
CA PHE A 746 -18.85 -16.22 -6.18
C PHE A 746 -18.67 -16.17 -4.66
N MET A 747 -19.61 -16.71 -3.89
CA MET A 747 -19.54 -16.70 -2.43
C MET A 747 -18.42 -17.58 -1.87
N ALA A 748 -18.17 -18.76 -2.43
CA ALA A 748 -17.06 -19.63 -2.04
C ALA A 748 -15.70 -18.90 -2.19
N ASN A 749 -15.50 -18.18 -3.30
CA ASN A 749 -14.29 -17.40 -3.54
C ASN A 749 -14.20 -16.16 -2.64
N MET A 750 -15.32 -15.48 -2.37
CA MET A 750 -15.36 -14.38 -1.40
C MET A 750 -15.01 -14.84 0.01
N MET A 751 -15.55 -15.99 0.44
CA MET A 751 -15.24 -16.59 1.73
C MET A 751 -13.75 -16.97 1.81
N SER A 752 -13.18 -17.57 0.76
CA SER A 752 -11.76 -17.92 0.67
C SER A 752 -10.89 -16.66 0.81
N SER A 753 -11.28 -15.58 0.15
CA SER A 753 -10.63 -14.28 0.21
C SER A 753 -10.69 -13.63 1.60
N GLY A 754 -11.78 -13.80 2.33
CA GLY A 754 -12.06 -13.18 3.63
C GLY A 754 -11.78 -14.06 4.84
N ILE A 755 -11.16 -15.23 4.70
CA ILE A 755 -11.04 -16.26 5.74
C ILE A 755 -10.43 -15.77 7.06
N ASN A 756 -9.52 -14.79 6.99
CA ASN A 756 -8.87 -14.23 8.18
C ASN A 756 -9.77 -13.26 8.98
N SER A 757 -10.98 -12.99 8.50
CA SER A 757 -11.93 -12.09 9.18
C SER A 757 -13.18 -12.84 9.60
N VAL A 758 -13.25 -13.17 10.88
CA VAL A 758 -14.42 -13.87 11.48
C VAL A 758 -15.73 -13.11 11.22
N ASN A 759 -15.70 -11.78 11.26
CA ASN A 759 -16.89 -10.96 11.02
C ASN A 759 -17.38 -11.05 9.58
N LEU A 760 -16.47 -11.04 8.60
CA LEU A 760 -16.81 -11.25 7.20
C LEU A 760 -17.35 -12.67 6.97
N MET A 761 -16.73 -13.68 7.60
CA MET A 761 -17.20 -15.07 7.50
C MET A 761 -18.64 -15.22 7.97
N ARG A 762 -18.99 -14.67 9.14
CA ARG A 762 -20.37 -14.68 9.63
C ARG A 762 -21.34 -14.02 8.66
N GLN A 763 -20.97 -12.89 8.11
CA GLN A 763 -21.78 -12.17 7.12
C GLN A 763 -22.01 -12.99 5.85
N TYR A 764 -20.95 -13.60 5.32
CA TYR A 764 -21.04 -14.43 4.11
C TYR A 764 -21.81 -15.73 4.33
N ILE A 765 -21.60 -16.42 5.45
CA ILE A 765 -22.38 -17.63 5.83
C ILE A 765 -23.86 -17.28 5.95
N SER A 766 -24.20 -16.17 6.60
CA SER A 766 -25.59 -15.70 6.70
C SER A 766 -26.20 -15.40 5.33
N SER A 767 -25.42 -14.78 4.44
CA SER A 767 -25.84 -14.50 3.06
C SER A 767 -26.06 -15.78 2.25
N CYS A 768 -25.16 -16.76 2.34
CA CYS A 768 -25.31 -18.08 1.71
C CYS A 768 -26.59 -18.79 2.18
N LYS A 769 -26.84 -18.79 3.49
CA LYS A 769 -28.04 -19.42 4.09
C LYS A 769 -29.34 -18.81 3.56
N LYS A 770 -29.41 -17.47 3.37
CA LYS A 770 -30.56 -16.78 2.76
C LYS A 770 -30.84 -17.24 1.31
N HIS A 771 -29.80 -17.65 0.59
CA HIS A 771 -29.86 -18.14 -0.78
C HIS A 771 -29.99 -19.70 -0.86
N GLY A 772 -30.25 -20.37 0.28
CA GLY A 772 -30.43 -21.81 0.32
C GLY A 772 -29.14 -22.63 0.23
N ILE A 773 -27.96 -21.99 0.39
CA ILE A 773 -26.65 -22.66 0.37
C ILE A 773 -26.19 -22.87 1.81
N ALA A 774 -25.97 -24.11 2.20
CA ALA A 774 -25.49 -24.48 3.52
C ALA A 774 -23.95 -24.42 3.56
N THR A 775 -23.40 -23.77 4.57
CA THR A 775 -21.97 -23.91 4.89
C THR A 775 -21.81 -25.07 5.85
N LEU A 776 -20.96 -26.03 5.51
CA LEU A 776 -20.68 -27.23 6.31
C LEU A 776 -19.34 -27.05 7.05
N PRO A 777 -19.14 -27.71 8.22
CA PRO A 777 -17.86 -27.83 8.89
C PRO A 777 -16.79 -28.38 7.95
N PRO A 778 -15.50 -28.21 8.29
CA PRO A 778 -14.43 -28.86 7.53
C PRO A 778 -14.66 -30.37 7.43
N SER A 779 -14.19 -30.97 6.35
CA SER A 779 -14.12 -32.43 6.20
C SER A 779 -12.72 -32.80 5.68
N ILE A 780 -12.05 -33.75 6.34
CA ILE A 780 -10.72 -34.22 5.95
C ILE A 780 -10.71 -34.78 4.53
N ASN A 781 -11.84 -35.33 4.10
CA ASN A 781 -12.02 -35.96 2.79
C ASN A 781 -12.51 -35.02 1.69
N TYR A 782 -13.19 -33.91 2.03
CA TYR A 782 -13.81 -33.05 1.04
C TYR A 782 -13.22 -31.63 1.05
N SER A 783 -12.78 -31.11 2.20
CA SER A 783 -12.22 -29.76 2.29
C SER A 783 -10.82 -29.68 1.67
N THR A 784 -10.50 -28.51 1.13
CA THR A 784 -9.18 -28.18 0.59
C THR A 784 -8.58 -27.01 1.37
N ASN A 785 -7.64 -26.29 0.76
CA ASN A 785 -7.07 -25.05 1.31
C ASN A 785 -7.97 -23.81 1.06
N ARG A 786 -9.16 -24.00 0.44
CA ARG A 786 -10.12 -22.92 0.13
C ARG A 786 -11.54 -23.43 0.27
N PHE A 787 -12.52 -22.51 0.34
CA PHE A 787 -13.92 -22.87 0.26
C PHE A 787 -14.23 -23.39 -1.14
N GLU A 788 -14.85 -24.55 -1.21
CA GLU A 788 -15.28 -25.18 -2.47
C GLU A 788 -16.72 -25.61 -2.39
N THR A 789 -17.38 -25.62 -3.55
CA THR A 789 -18.80 -25.95 -3.68
C THR A 789 -19.00 -27.43 -4.03
N TYR A 790 -19.96 -28.06 -3.37
CA TYR A 790 -20.33 -29.46 -3.62
C TYR A 790 -21.85 -29.62 -3.70
N LYS A 791 -22.31 -30.70 -4.30
CA LYS A 791 -23.69 -31.15 -4.22
C LYS A 791 -23.85 -32.24 -3.18
N ARG A 792 -24.81 -32.09 -2.28
CA ARG A 792 -25.14 -33.07 -1.24
C ARG A 792 -26.63 -33.29 -1.20
N LYS A 793 -27.07 -34.51 -0.85
CA LYS A 793 -28.48 -34.83 -0.58
C LYS A 793 -28.85 -34.33 0.81
N ASN A 794 -29.91 -33.55 0.91
CA ASN A 794 -30.47 -33.12 2.18
C ASN A 794 -31.24 -34.28 2.82
N ARG A 795 -31.81 -34.09 4.00
CA ARG A 795 -32.58 -35.10 4.73
C ARG A 795 -33.83 -35.61 3.96
N SER A 796 -34.33 -34.82 3.02
CA SER A 796 -35.44 -35.18 2.14
C SER A 796 -35.00 -35.84 0.82
N GLY A 797 -33.71 -36.13 0.64
CA GLY A 797 -33.16 -36.76 -0.55
C GLY A 797 -32.93 -35.83 -1.74
N GLN A 798 -33.21 -34.53 -1.61
CA GLN A 798 -33.00 -33.53 -2.67
C GLN A 798 -31.54 -33.09 -2.72
N GLU A 799 -31.01 -32.94 -3.92
CA GLU A 799 -29.68 -32.34 -4.09
C GLU A 799 -29.70 -30.85 -3.77
N VAL A 800 -28.81 -30.44 -2.89
CA VAL A 800 -28.59 -29.03 -2.51
C VAL A 800 -27.12 -28.66 -2.66
N ASP A 801 -26.85 -27.42 -3.02
CA ASP A 801 -25.49 -26.88 -3.07
C ASP A 801 -25.01 -26.58 -1.64
N VAL A 802 -23.79 -27.01 -1.33
CA VAL A 802 -23.13 -26.78 -0.05
C VAL A 802 -21.72 -26.25 -0.24
N ILE A 803 -21.21 -25.51 0.72
CA ILE A 803 -19.85 -25.01 0.75
C ILE A 803 -19.16 -25.59 1.99
N TYR A 804 -18.05 -26.32 1.82
CA TYR A 804 -17.24 -26.80 2.93
C TYR A 804 -16.28 -25.74 3.45
N TYR A 805 -16.18 -25.65 4.78
CA TYR A 805 -15.15 -24.84 5.42
C TYR A 805 -13.75 -25.43 5.13
N PRO A 806 -12.74 -24.64 4.76
CA PRO A 806 -11.43 -25.17 4.36
C PRO A 806 -10.57 -25.59 5.56
N LEU A 807 -9.66 -26.53 5.34
CA LEU A 807 -8.74 -27.00 6.36
C LEU A 807 -7.78 -25.91 6.88
N ILE A 808 -7.37 -24.98 6.00
CA ILE A 808 -6.51 -23.85 6.37
C ILE A 808 -7.17 -22.85 7.34
N GLY A 809 -8.49 -22.85 7.41
CA GLY A 809 -9.26 -21.99 8.32
C GLY A 809 -9.34 -22.55 9.76
N ILE A 810 -8.76 -23.73 10.02
CA ILE A 810 -8.72 -24.33 11.34
C ILE A 810 -7.52 -23.79 12.11
N ASN A 811 -7.75 -23.24 13.28
CA ASN A 811 -6.70 -22.74 14.16
C ASN A 811 -5.66 -23.84 14.46
N ASN A 812 -4.39 -23.49 14.51
CA ASN A 812 -3.25 -24.39 14.71
C ASN A 812 -2.98 -25.40 13.56
N VAL A 813 -3.73 -25.33 12.45
CA VAL A 813 -3.48 -26.14 11.25
C VAL A 813 -2.83 -25.25 10.19
N GLY A 814 -1.50 -25.28 10.09
CA GLY A 814 -0.71 -24.42 9.20
C GLY A 814 -0.83 -24.84 7.73
N GLY A 815 -0.58 -23.89 6.81
CA GLY A 815 -0.69 -24.12 5.36
C GLY A 815 0.18 -25.25 4.82
N VAL A 816 1.38 -25.49 5.41
CA VAL A 816 2.26 -26.61 5.04
C VAL A 816 1.58 -27.93 5.39
N ILE A 817 1.04 -28.04 6.60
CA ILE A 817 0.33 -29.25 7.05
C ILE A 817 -0.88 -29.55 6.17
N VAL A 818 -1.65 -28.51 5.83
CA VAL A 818 -2.80 -28.66 4.91
C VAL A 818 -2.34 -29.17 3.56
N LYS A 819 -1.26 -28.61 3.00
CA LYS A 819 -0.69 -29.03 1.73
C LYS A 819 -0.30 -30.51 1.77
N ASP A 820 0.44 -30.92 2.79
CA ASP A 820 0.90 -32.30 2.95
C ASP A 820 -0.27 -33.29 3.12
N ILE A 821 -1.33 -32.92 3.87
CA ILE A 821 -2.57 -33.73 3.98
C ILE A 821 -3.26 -33.88 2.62
N LEU A 822 -3.34 -32.80 1.84
CA LEU A 822 -3.97 -32.83 0.52
C LEU A 822 -3.16 -33.66 -0.48
N GLU A 823 -1.84 -33.56 -0.46
CA GLU A 823 -0.94 -34.38 -1.28
C GLU A 823 -1.07 -35.86 -0.93
N GLU A 824 -1.10 -36.21 0.38
CA GLU A 824 -1.33 -37.58 0.85
C GLU A 824 -2.68 -38.14 0.36
N ARG A 825 -3.74 -37.33 0.48
CA ARG A 825 -5.09 -37.71 0.02
C ARG A 825 -5.16 -37.85 -1.50
N MET A 826 -4.48 -37.03 -2.27
CA MET A 826 -4.43 -37.11 -3.74
C MET A 826 -3.65 -38.34 -4.22
N GLY A 827 -2.57 -38.67 -3.52
CA GLY A 827 -1.71 -39.81 -3.89
C GLY A 827 -2.31 -41.18 -3.52
N ASN A 828 -2.95 -41.27 -2.37
CA ASN A 828 -3.36 -42.54 -1.76
C ASN A 828 -4.89 -42.67 -1.60
N GLY A 829 -5.69 -41.73 -2.12
CA GLY A 829 -7.15 -41.73 -2.04
C GLY A 829 -7.70 -41.19 -0.71
N LEU A 830 -9.04 -41.18 -0.61
CA LEU A 830 -9.75 -40.72 0.59
C LEU A 830 -9.34 -41.53 1.83
N PHE A 831 -9.36 -40.91 2.99
CA PHE A 831 -9.16 -41.57 4.26
C PHE A 831 -10.41 -42.41 4.59
N LYS A 832 -10.22 -43.71 4.90
CA LYS A 832 -11.32 -44.68 5.09
C LYS A 832 -11.96 -44.51 6.46
N ASP A 833 -11.15 -44.40 7.49
CA ASP A 833 -11.54 -44.30 8.88
C ASP A 833 -10.48 -43.54 9.70
N PHE A 834 -10.70 -43.40 10.99
CA PHE A 834 -9.84 -42.65 11.88
C PHE A 834 -8.44 -43.29 12.01
N GLU A 835 -8.32 -44.61 12.02
CA GLU A 835 -7.06 -45.32 12.09
C GLU A 835 -6.21 -45.13 10.82
N ASP A 836 -6.86 -45.23 9.65
CA ASP A 836 -6.23 -44.96 8.34
C ASP A 836 -5.71 -43.52 8.27
N PHE A 837 -6.51 -42.55 8.73
CA PHE A 837 -6.09 -41.15 8.80
C PHE A 837 -4.86 -41.00 9.69
N VAL A 838 -4.87 -41.46 10.93
CA VAL A 838 -3.76 -41.30 11.87
C VAL A 838 -2.50 -42.01 11.34
N SER A 839 -2.64 -43.22 10.81
CA SER A 839 -1.53 -44.00 10.27
C SER A 839 -0.83 -43.31 9.09
N ARG A 840 -1.61 -42.79 8.13
CA ARG A 840 -1.09 -42.13 6.93
C ARG A 840 -0.53 -40.75 7.21
N THR A 841 -1.02 -40.06 8.24
CA THR A 841 -0.64 -38.67 8.54
C THR A 841 0.30 -38.55 9.75
N LYS A 842 0.77 -39.64 10.36
CA LYS A 842 1.60 -39.65 11.58
C LYS A 842 2.88 -38.79 11.50
N LYS A 843 3.44 -38.60 10.31
CA LYS A 843 4.62 -37.72 10.08
C LYS A 843 4.25 -36.26 9.83
N ILE A 844 2.97 -35.98 9.57
CA ILE A 844 2.44 -34.66 9.15
C ILE A 844 1.70 -34.01 10.32
N VAL A 845 0.87 -34.80 11.03
CA VAL A 845 -0.09 -34.33 12.03
C VAL A 845 0.38 -34.73 13.42
N ASN A 846 0.69 -33.77 14.29
CA ASN A 846 0.95 -34.01 15.70
C ASN A 846 -0.35 -33.98 16.52
N LYS A 847 -0.30 -34.39 17.81
CA LYS A 847 -1.46 -34.44 18.71
C LYS A 847 -2.27 -33.13 18.74
N ARG A 848 -1.58 -31.97 18.82
CA ARG A 848 -2.23 -30.65 18.85
C ARG A 848 -3.04 -30.39 17.58
N VAL A 849 -2.43 -30.64 16.42
CA VAL A 849 -3.09 -30.47 15.12
C VAL A 849 -4.28 -31.42 14.99
N ALA A 850 -4.12 -32.70 15.37
CA ALA A 850 -5.19 -33.69 15.37
C ALA A 850 -6.37 -33.25 16.25
N THR A 851 -6.10 -32.76 17.45
CA THR A 851 -7.14 -32.24 18.36
C THR A 851 -7.94 -31.11 17.72
N TYR A 852 -7.30 -30.15 17.05
CA TYR A 852 -8.00 -29.04 16.38
C TYR A 852 -8.77 -29.51 15.12
N LEU A 853 -8.26 -30.49 14.38
CA LEU A 853 -9.01 -31.14 13.31
C LEU A 853 -10.27 -31.84 13.85
N ILE A 854 -10.17 -32.56 14.99
CA ILE A 854 -11.33 -33.20 15.63
C ILE A 854 -12.31 -32.14 16.13
N TYR A 855 -11.84 -31.14 16.86
CA TYR A 855 -12.70 -30.06 17.42
C TYR A 855 -13.44 -29.27 16.34
N SER A 856 -12.83 -29.06 15.18
CA SER A 856 -13.47 -28.41 14.04
C SER A 856 -14.54 -29.24 13.37
N GLY A 857 -14.59 -30.55 13.61
CA GLY A 857 -15.47 -31.49 12.94
C GLY A 857 -14.90 -32.08 11.64
N ALA A 858 -13.61 -31.83 11.34
CA ALA A 858 -13.01 -32.32 10.10
C ALA A 858 -12.99 -33.84 9.98
N LEU A 859 -13.10 -34.57 11.07
CA LEU A 859 -13.09 -36.04 11.15
C LEU A 859 -14.49 -36.64 11.47
N ASP A 860 -15.55 -35.81 11.51
CA ASP A 860 -16.92 -36.28 11.83
C ASP A 860 -17.43 -37.34 10.83
N ASP A 861 -16.91 -37.35 9.59
CA ASP A 861 -17.27 -38.29 8.53
C ASP A 861 -16.90 -39.75 8.90
N PHE A 862 -16.02 -39.98 9.87
CA PHE A 862 -15.66 -41.35 10.32
C PHE A 862 -16.67 -41.97 11.27
N GLY A 863 -17.68 -41.23 11.73
CA GLY A 863 -18.78 -41.75 12.56
C GLY A 863 -18.46 -42.02 14.02
N LEU A 864 -17.26 -41.67 14.49
CA LEU A 864 -16.84 -41.74 15.90
C LEU A 864 -17.20 -40.42 16.62
N THR A 865 -17.41 -40.50 17.95
CA THR A 865 -17.57 -39.30 18.75
C THR A 865 -16.25 -38.50 18.81
N ARG A 866 -16.31 -37.17 18.87
CA ARG A 866 -15.11 -36.33 18.94
C ARG A 866 -14.32 -36.64 20.22
N LYS A 867 -15.03 -36.93 21.33
CA LYS A 867 -14.41 -37.32 22.60
C LYS A 867 -13.60 -38.60 22.43
N ALA A 868 -14.19 -39.64 21.81
CA ALA A 868 -13.51 -40.90 21.56
C ALA A 868 -12.25 -40.74 20.69
N MET A 869 -12.32 -39.91 19.64
CA MET A 869 -11.17 -39.66 18.78
C MET A 869 -10.04 -38.92 19.51
N VAL A 870 -10.35 -37.99 20.38
CA VAL A 870 -9.33 -37.27 21.21
C VAL A 870 -8.71 -38.21 22.21
N ASP A 871 -9.52 -38.99 22.95
CA ASP A 871 -9.05 -39.89 24.02
C ASP A 871 -8.21 -41.02 23.45
N LYS A 872 -8.53 -41.55 22.28
CA LYS A 872 -7.87 -42.69 21.65
C LYS A 872 -6.75 -42.33 20.66
N TYR A 873 -6.53 -41.05 20.35
CA TYR A 873 -5.53 -40.65 19.37
C TYR A 873 -4.15 -41.26 19.59
N GLU A 874 -3.64 -41.18 20.80
CA GLU A 874 -2.30 -41.72 21.14
C GLU A 874 -2.23 -43.25 21.03
N GLU A 875 -3.30 -43.96 21.43
CA GLU A 875 -3.40 -45.41 21.31
C GLU A 875 -3.37 -45.83 19.83
N VAL A 876 -4.15 -45.14 18.98
CA VAL A 876 -4.17 -45.37 17.53
C VAL A 876 -2.81 -45.04 16.90
N LEU A 877 -2.15 -43.96 17.35
CA LEU A 877 -0.84 -43.57 16.84
C LEU A 877 0.22 -44.60 17.16
N MET A 878 0.28 -45.09 18.42
CA MET A 878 1.19 -46.17 18.84
C MET A 878 0.94 -47.45 18.04
N ARG A 879 -0.33 -47.84 17.88
CA ARG A 879 -0.72 -49.03 17.10
C ARG A 879 -0.25 -48.90 15.62
N SER A 880 -0.27 -47.72 15.04
CA SER A 880 0.19 -47.50 13.69
C SER A 880 1.67 -47.78 13.46
N ASP A 881 2.50 -47.84 14.53
CA ASP A 881 3.92 -48.10 14.47
C ASP A 881 4.25 -49.61 14.42
N TYR A 882 3.30 -50.48 14.77
CA TYR A 882 3.51 -51.95 14.76
C TYR A 882 3.41 -52.57 13.36
N GLY A 883 3.04 -51.82 12.32
CA GLY A 883 3.03 -52.26 10.93
C GLY A 883 2.19 -53.53 10.72
N ILE A 884 2.79 -54.60 10.17
CA ILE A 884 2.14 -55.88 9.85
C ILE A 884 1.62 -56.60 11.11
N LEU A 885 2.18 -56.32 12.30
CA LEU A 885 1.72 -56.92 13.55
C LEU A 885 0.41 -56.29 14.08
N LYS A 886 -0.05 -55.21 13.44
CA LYS A 886 -1.29 -54.51 13.83
C LYS A 886 -2.51 -55.46 13.92
N ASP A 887 -2.60 -56.41 12.99
CA ASP A 887 -3.73 -57.35 12.91
C ASP A 887 -3.77 -58.39 14.00
N GLN A 888 -2.67 -58.50 14.80
CA GLN A 888 -2.57 -59.39 15.97
C GLN A 888 -2.95 -58.71 17.29
N LEU A 889 -3.19 -57.39 17.26
CA LEU A 889 -3.61 -56.62 18.45
C LEU A 889 -5.13 -56.61 18.54
N ASN A 890 -5.68 -56.59 19.74
CA ASN A 890 -7.12 -56.47 19.98
C ASN A 890 -7.65 -55.20 19.32
N GLU A 891 -8.87 -55.23 18.78
CA GLU A 891 -9.51 -54.02 18.22
C GLU A 891 -9.62 -52.92 19.26
N ILE A 892 -9.48 -51.66 18.85
CA ILE A 892 -9.64 -50.51 19.73
C ILE A 892 -11.12 -50.29 20.00
N GLU A 893 -11.50 -50.34 21.26
CA GLU A 893 -12.87 -50.01 21.67
C GLU A 893 -13.00 -48.49 21.78
N TYR A 894 -13.89 -47.89 20.98
CA TYR A 894 -14.17 -46.46 21.00
C TYR A 894 -15.40 -46.21 21.90
N PRO A 895 -15.24 -45.32 22.92
CA PRO A 895 -16.36 -44.87 23.74
C PRO A 895 -17.44 -44.21 22.90
N THR A 896 -18.71 -44.48 23.21
CA THR A 896 -19.86 -43.86 22.55
C THR A 896 -20.26 -42.52 23.19
N GLU A 897 -19.67 -42.18 24.32
CA GLU A 897 -19.90 -40.91 24.98
C GLU A 897 -19.35 -39.75 24.17
N GLU A 898 -20.14 -38.67 24.04
CA GLU A 898 -19.74 -37.46 23.36
C GLU A 898 -19.63 -36.29 24.39
N TYR A 899 -18.88 -35.28 24.06
CA TYR A 899 -18.84 -34.02 24.81
C TYR A 899 -20.22 -33.40 24.92
N ALA A 900 -20.47 -32.70 26.04
CA ALA A 900 -21.70 -31.94 26.17
C ALA A 900 -21.84 -30.89 25.06
N PHE A 901 -23.11 -30.54 24.72
CA PHE A 901 -23.37 -29.60 23.62
C PHE A 901 -22.63 -28.27 23.78
N ASP A 902 -22.54 -27.77 25.02
CA ASP A 902 -21.86 -26.51 25.32
C ASP A 902 -20.34 -26.63 25.14
N GLU A 903 -19.76 -27.78 25.49
CA GLU A 903 -18.34 -28.08 25.23
C GLU A 903 -18.05 -28.17 23.73
N MET A 904 -18.92 -28.85 22.99
CA MET A 904 -18.82 -28.95 21.52
C MET A 904 -18.89 -27.59 20.85
N SER A 905 -19.76 -26.69 21.33
CA SER A 905 -19.86 -25.31 20.85
C SER A 905 -18.58 -24.51 21.13
N ASN A 906 -17.97 -24.68 22.33
CA ASN A 906 -16.74 -24.01 22.70
C ASN A 906 -15.54 -24.56 21.90
N TYR A 907 -15.44 -25.86 21.70
CA TYR A 907 -14.37 -26.47 20.91
C TYR A 907 -14.44 -26.07 19.43
N GLU A 908 -15.64 -26.01 18.85
CA GLU A 908 -15.83 -25.54 17.50
C GLU A 908 -15.45 -24.04 17.36
N LEU A 909 -15.82 -23.23 18.36
CA LEU A 909 -15.46 -21.81 18.40
C LEU A 909 -13.94 -21.61 18.55
N ASP A 910 -13.27 -22.41 19.40
CA ASP A 910 -11.82 -22.36 19.55
C ASP A 910 -11.11 -22.80 18.25
N ALA A 911 -11.62 -23.81 17.58
CA ALA A 911 -11.04 -24.33 16.35
C ALA A 911 -11.27 -23.45 15.12
N LEU A 912 -12.46 -22.83 14.96
CA LEU A 912 -12.85 -22.10 13.75
C LEU A 912 -13.03 -20.58 13.95
N GLY A 913 -13.08 -20.12 15.19
CA GLY A 913 -13.42 -18.72 15.53
C GLY A 913 -14.91 -18.39 15.38
N LEU A 914 -15.73 -19.36 14.98
CA LEU A 914 -17.19 -19.24 14.81
C LEU A 914 -17.85 -20.60 14.94
N ASN A 915 -19.17 -20.61 15.21
CA ASN A 915 -19.96 -21.84 15.27
C ASN A 915 -20.67 -22.08 13.94
N ILE A 916 -20.45 -23.24 13.34
CA ILE A 916 -21.12 -23.68 12.10
C ILE A 916 -22.24 -24.67 12.44
N LYS A 917 -21.92 -25.70 13.21
CA LYS A 917 -22.82 -26.81 13.55
C LYS A 917 -23.41 -26.66 14.96
N TYR A 918 -22.62 -26.26 15.95
CA TYR A 918 -22.98 -26.21 17.35
C TYR A 918 -23.19 -24.79 17.86
N ASN A 919 -24.24 -24.12 17.35
CA ASN A 919 -24.63 -22.82 17.91
C ASN A 919 -25.40 -23.08 19.23
N PHE A 920 -24.79 -22.70 20.37
CA PHE A 920 -25.37 -22.95 21.72
C PHE A 920 -26.73 -22.26 21.93
N LEU A 921 -27.06 -21.21 21.20
CA LEU A 921 -28.39 -20.59 21.26
C LEU A 921 -29.49 -21.48 20.69
N LEU A 922 -29.18 -22.51 19.90
CA LEU A 922 -30.16 -23.48 19.43
C LEU A 922 -30.80 -24.28 20.59
N LYS A 923 -30.08 -24.47 21.70
CA LYS A 923 -30.59 -25.08 22.93
C LYS A 923 -31.79 -24.29 23.50
N TYR A 924 -31.81 -22.99 23.26
CA TYR A 924 -32.84 -22.06 23.74
C TYR A 924 -33.92 -21.75 22.68
N ALA A 925 -34.10 -22.62 21.67
CA ALA A 925 -35.08 -22.38 20.62
C ALA A 925 -36.54 -22.28 21.16
N SER A 926 -36.86 -23.00 22.23
CA SER A 926 -38.15 -22.92 22.92
C SER A 926 -38.32 -21.54 23.60
N VAL A 927 -37.29 -21.01 24.24
CA VAL A 927 -37.27 -19.67 24.84
C VAL A 927 -37.39 -18.61 23.75
N LYS A 928 -36.68 -18.76 22.66
CA LYS A 928 -36.76 -17.85 21.49
C LYS A 928 -38.20 -17.76 20.98
N LYS A 929 -38.88 -18.89 20.86
CA LYS A 929 -40.29 -18.95 20.44
C LYS A 929 -41.24 -18.38 21.48
N LYS A 930 -41.01 -18.67 22.77
CA LYS A 930 -41.84 -18.19 23.87
C LYS A 930 -41.84 -16.68 24.01
N TYR A 931 -40.66 -16.02 23.85
CA TYR A 931 -40.50 -14.58 23.96
C TYR A 931 -40.54 -13.86 22.62
N ASN A 932 -40.85 -14.57 21.53
CA ASN A 932 -40.89 -14.03 20.16
C ASN A 932 -39.59 -13.25 19.81
N CYS A 933 -38.43 -13.81 20.15
CA CYS A 933 -37.15 -13.18 19.91
C CYS A 933 -36.78 -13.23 18.43
N LEU A 934 -36.30 -12.10 17.90
CA LEU A 934 -35.75 -11.98 16.54
C LEU A 934 -34.24 -12.26 16.55
N ASN A 935 -33.70 -12.67 15.41
CA ASN A 935 -32.27 -12.66 15.17
C ASN A 935 -31.80 -11.22 14.98
N ILE A 936 -30.53 -10.96 15.28
CA ILE A 936 -29.93 -9.62 15.09
C ILE A 936 -30.08 -9.14 13.63
N SER A 937 -30.01 -10.07 12.66
CA SER A 937 -30.19 -9.75 11.23
C SER A 937 -31.61 -9.36 10.84
N GLU A 938 -32.61 -9.73 11.65
CA GLU A 938 -34.05 -9.49 11.41
C GLU A 938 -34.53 -8.17 12.04
N LEU A 939 -33.69 -7.52 12.87
CA LEU A 939 -34.05 -6.28 13.56
C LEU A 939 -34.29 -5.15 12.56
N LYS A 940 -35.41 -4.46 12.75
CA LYS A 940 -35.75 -3.27 11.96
C LYS A 940 -35.41 -2.00 12.75
N VAL A 941 -34.91 -0.97 12.08
CA VAL A 941 -34.58 0.32 12.71
C VAL A 941 -35.84 0.92 13.36
N SER A 942 -35.68 1.44 14.57
CA SER A 942 -36.71 2.06 15.42
C SER A 942 -37.85 1.09 15.84
N SER A 943 -37.70 -0.22 15.62
CA SER A 943 -38.66 -1.23 16.05
C SER A 943 -38.21 -1.88 17.36
N ARG A 944 -39.11 -1.91 18.36
CA ARG A 944 -38.87 -2.64 19.61
C ARG A 944 -38.99 -4.13 19.39
N SER A 945 -37.97 -4.88 19.80
CA SER A 945 -37.91 -6.32 19.62
C SER A 945 -37.21 -6.98 20.80
N ASN A 946 -37.55 -8.26 21.03
CA ASN A 946 -36.78 -9.09 21.93
C ASN A 946 -35.67 -9.83 21.12
N ILE A 947 -34.50 -9.95 21.71
CA ILE A 947 -33.32 -10.57 21.11
C ILE A 947 -32.80 -11.61 22.10
N LEU A 948 -32.63 -12.84 21.63
CA LEU A 948 -31.92 -13.89 22.36
C LEU A 948 -30.43 -13.80 21.98
N CYS A 949 -29.57 -13.46 22.94
CA CYS A 949 -28.16 -13.25 22.67
C CYS A 949 -27.28 -13.51 23.90
N VAL A 950 -25.98 -13.59 23.65
CA VAL A 950 -24.92 -13.58 24.65
C VAL A 950 -24.34 -12.19 24.75
N ILE A 951 -24.04 -11.73 25.95
CA ILE A 951 -23.20 -10.56 26.18
C ILE A 951 -21.74 -11.01 26.08
N ARG A 952 -21.05 -10.72 24.98
CA ARG A 952 -19.64 -11.07 24.75
C ARG A 952 -18.68 -10.14 25.44
N ARG A 953 -19.06 -8.86 25.52
CA ARG A 953 -18.28 -7.80 26.16
C ARG A 953 -19.23 -6.87 26.91
N LEU A 954 -18.81 -6.44 28.08
CA LEU A 954 -19.49 -5.47 28.92
C LEU A 954 -18.49 -4.38 29.32
N LYS A 955 -18.67 -3.17 28.82
CA LYS A 955 -17.82 -2.03 29.19
C LYS A 955 -18.65 -0.97 29.86
N THR A 956 -18.43 -0.76 31.15
CA THR A 956 -19.06 0.33 31.91
C THR A 956 -18.27 1.62 31.76
N ILE A 957 -18.97 2.73 31.54
CA ILE A 957 -18.38 4.07 31.51
C ILE A 957 -19.22 5.02 32.36
N LYS A 958 -18.62 6.14 32.78
CA LYS A 958 -19.33 7.24 33.43
C LYS A 958 -19.64 8.33 32.41
N THR A 959 -20.87 8.84 32.46
CA THR A 959 -21.31 9.99 31.67
C THR A 959 -20.68 11.29 32.17
N LYS A 960 -20.88 12.41 31.46
CA LYS A 960 -20.48 13.74 31.94
C LYS A 960 -21.10 14.13 33.28
N ASN A 961 -22.27 13.57 33.60
CA ASN A 961 -22.98 13.78 34.87
C ASN A 961 -22.59 12.77 35.96
N ASN A 962 -21.48 12.00 35.76
CA ASN A 962 -21.02 10.95 36.69
C ASN A 962 -21.97 9.74 36.85
N ASP A 963 -22.97 9.59 36.00
CA ASP A 963 -23.87 8.42 35.99
C ASP A 963 -23.22 7.27 35.24
N GLU A 964 -23.40 6.03 35.72
CA GLU A 964 -22.89 4.83 35.05
C GLU A 964 -23.80 4.39 33.90
N MET A 965 -23.21 4.07 32.75
CA MET A 965 -23.86 3.43 31.60
C MET A 965 -22.98 2.30 31.03
N ALA A 966 -23.56 1.42 30.21
CA ALA A 966 -22.80 0.32 29.64
C ALA A 966 -22.88 0.26 28.11
N PHE A 967 -21.76 -0.10 27.52
CA PHE A 967 -21.68 -0.58 26.15
C PHE A 967 -21.50 -2.09 26.15
N LEU A 968 -22.21 -2.76 25.27
CA LEU A 968 -22.21 -4.21 25.15
C LEU A 968 -21.83 -4.62 23.74
N GLU A 969 -21.24 -5.79 23.61
CA GLU A 969 -21.17 -6.52 22.36
C GLU A 969 -22.10 -7.73 22.47
N LEU A 970 -23.16 -7.74 21.66
CA LEU A 970 -24.22 -8.75 21.69
C LEU A 970 -24.05 -9.72 20.52
N GLY A 971 -24.10 -11.02 20.78
CA GLY A 971 -24.01 -12.06 19.76
C GLY A 971 -25.18 -13.03 19.80
N ASP A 972 -25.85 -13.27 18.65
CA ASP A 972 -26.89 -14.29 18.51
C ASP A 972 -26.36 -15.63 17.91
N GLY A 973 -25.05 -15.84 17.97
CA GLY A 973 -24.39 -17.01 17.40
C GLY A 973 -24.10 -16.90 15.89
N GLU A 974 -24.90 -16.10 15.16
CA GLU A 974 -24.71 -15.84 13.73
C GLU A 974 -24.18 -14.41 13.48
N ASN A 975 -24.67 -13.43 14.24
CA ASN A 975 -24.38 -12.00 14.06
C ASN A 975 -23.92 -11.35 15.37
N ILE A 976 -23.26 -10.21 15.22
CA ILE A 976 -22.85 -9.37 16.36
C ILE A 976 -23.39 -7.94 16.14
N VAL A 977 -23.84 -7.31 17.23
CA VAL A 977 -24.28 -5.91 17.22
C VAL A 977 -23.86 -5.21 18.52
N ASP A 978 -23.52 -3.93 18.41
CA ASP A 978 -23.25 -3.11 19.59
C ASP A 978 -24.56 -2.86 20.36
N GLY A 979 -24.50 -2.94 21.68
CA GLY A 979 -25.62 -2.63 22.59
C GLY A 979 -25.26 -1.43 23.46
N VAL A 980 -26.25 -0.62 23.76
CA VAL A 980 -26.12 0.54 24.69
C VAL A 980 -27.18 0.46 25.76
N ILE A 981 -26.77 0.59 27.02
CA ILE A 981 -27.66 0.68 28.15
C ILE A 981 -27.46 2.05 28.79
N PHE A 982 -28.48 2.90 28.71
CA PHE A 982 -28.43 4.24 29.31
C PHE A 982 -28.54 4.20 30.85
N PRO A 983 -28.08 5.23 31.56
CA PRO A 983 -27.93 5.20 33.01
C PRO A 983 -29.17 4.74 33.78
N LYS A 984 -30.36 5.22 33.46
CA LYS A 984 -31.61 4.83 34.14
C LYS A 984 -31.90 3.34 34.08
N VAL A 985 -31.64 2.73 32.92
CA VAL A 985 -31.85 1.30 32.69
C VAL A 985 -30.72 0.51 33.33
N TYR A 986 -29.48 1.00 33.20
CA TYR A 986 -28.31 0.33 33.74
C TYR A 986 -28.37 0.13 35.25
N GLN A 987 -28.80 1.15 35.98
CA GLN A 987 -28.99 1.05 37.44
C GLN A 987 -29.91 -0.11 37.85
N ASN A 988 -30.94 -0.39 37.04
CA ASN A 988 -31.94 -1.42 37.35
C ASN A 988 -31.44 -2.84 37.02
N ILE A 989 -30.60 -3.00 36.04
CA ILE A 989 -30.22 -4.32 35.51
C ILE A 989 -28.74 -4.67 35.71
N LYS A 990 -27.92 -3.75 36.25
CA LYS A 990 -26.45 -3.95 36.38
C LYS A 990 -26.07 -5.22 37.17
N GLN A 991 -26.87 -5.59 38.17
CA GLN A 991 -26.58 -6.76 39.02
C GLN A 991 -26.72 -8.10 38.29
N ILE A 992 -27.53 -8.16 37.23
CA ILE A 992 -27.76 -9.38 36.47
C ILE A 992 -26.87 -9.50 35.22
N LEU A 993 -26.16 -8.42 34.85
CA LEU A 993 -25.33 -8.41 33.65
C LEU A 993 -23.94 -9.03 33.91
N GLN A 994 -23.60 -10.03 33.15
CA GLN A 994 -22.29 -10.69 33.15
C GLN A 994 -21.86 -11.03 31.72
N GLU A 995 -20.55 -11.00 31.46
CA GLU A 995 -20.01 -11.43 30.18
C GLU A 995 -20.15 -12.96 30.03
N ASN A 996 -20.31 -13.40 28.79
CA ASN A 996 -20.47 -14.77 28.38
C ASN A 996 -21.74 -15.49 28.89
N GLU A 997 -22.72 -14.76 29.40
CA GLU A 997 -24.02 -15.27 29.80
C GLU A 997 -25.10 -14.96 28.78
N ILE A 998 -26.17 -15.75 28.80
CA ILE A 998 -27.28 -15.71 27.82
C ILE A 998 -28.44 -14.89 28.37
N TYR A 999 -28.96 -14.02 27.51
CA TYR A 999 -30.06 -13.11 27.87
C TYR A 999 -31.13 -13.07 26.79
N VAL A 1000 -32.33 -12.81 27.23
CA VAL A 1000 -33.38 -12.20 26.41
C VAL A 1000 -33.33 -10.68 26.69
N LEU A 1001 -32.85 -9.93 25.71
CA LEU A 1001 -32.79 -8.47 25.78
C LEU A 1001 -33.97 -7.87 25.02
N LYS A 1002 -34.58 -6.87 25.61
CA LYS A 1002 -35.61 -6.03 24.97
C LYS A 1002 -35.00 -4.70 24.60
N GLY A 1003 -35.14 -4.30 23.34
CA GLY A 1003 -34.58 -3.04 22.88
C GLY A 1003 -35.00 -2.66 21.46
N SER A 1004 -34.49 -1.54 20.98
CA SER A 1004 -34.70 -1.02 19.63
C SER A 1004 -33.40 -0.85 18.90
N LEU A 1005 -33.37 -1.21 17.62
CA LEU A 1005 -32.21 -0.98 16.76
C LEU A 1005 -32.21 0.48 16.31
N GLU A 1006 -31.10 1.17 16.54
CA GLU A 1006 -30.83 2.51 16.03
C GLU A 1006 -29.59 2.54 15.13
N VAL A 1007 -29.53 3.53 14.25
CA VAL A 1007 -28.35 3.81 13.44
C VAL A 1007 -27.78 5.15 13.86
N ARG A 1008 -26.56 5.17 14.37
CA ARG A 1008 -25.86 6.37 14.80
C ARG A 1008 -24.47 6.39 14.17
N ASN A 1009 -24.13 7.47 13.44
CA ASN A 1009 -22.87 7.60 12.73
C ASN A 1009 -22.56 6.37 11.83
N ASP A 1010 -23.56 5.94 11.04
CA ASP A 1010 -23.54 4.77 10.17
C ASP A 1010 -23.29 3.41 10.86
N LYS A 1011 -23.30 3.37 12.21
CA LYS A 1011 -23.20 2.12 12.97
C LYS A 1011 -24.57 1.76 13.54
N LYS A 1012 -24.91 0.47 13.40
CA LYS A 1012 -26.11 -0.12 14.04
C LYS A 1012 -25.81 -0.42 15.49
N GLN A 1013 -26.68 0.03 16.38
CA GLN A 1013 -26.62 -0.27 17.82
C GLN A 1013 -28.01 -0.58 18.36
N VAL A 1014 -28.09 -1.48 19.34
CA VAL A 1014 -29.35 -1.78 20.03
C VAL A 1014 -29.41 -0.98 21.32
N ILE A 1015 -30.41 -0.13 21.45
CA ILE A 1015 -30.71 0.56 22.71
C ILE A 1015 -31.49 -0.43 23.55
N ILE A 1016 -30.92 -0.84 24.69
CA ILE A 1016 -31.48 -1.87 25.55
C ILE A 1016 -32.37 -1.20 26.59
N GLU A 1017 -33.59 -1.70 26.69
CA GLU A 1017 -34.62 -1.23 27.62
C GLU A 1017 -34.78 -2.18 28.82
N ASN A 1018 -34.49 -3.48 28.62
CA ASN A 1018 -34.58 -4.47 29.70
C ASN A 1018 -33.74 -5.72 29.35
N ALA A 1019 -33.35 -6.48 30.36
CA ALA A 1019 -32.59 -7.72 30.25
C ALA A 1019 -33.16 -8.79 31.19
N PHE A 1020 -33.25 -10.04 30.66
CA PHE A 1020 -33.61 -11.22 31.44
C PHE A 1020 -32.50 -12.26 31.22
N ARG A 1021 -31.82 -12.63 32.29
CA ARG A 1021 -30.82 -13.69 32.25
C ARG A 1021 -31.52 -15.05 32.20
N LEU A 1022 -31.02 -16.01 31.38
CA LEU A 1022 -31.54 -17.37 31.22
C LEU A 1022 -30.78 -18.39 32.08
#